data_0878e365a45102d4e7ac46a47df7dd70
#
_entry.id   0878e365a45102d4e7ac46a47df7dd70
#
_cell.length_a   1.000
_cell.length_b   1.000
_cell.length_c   1.000
_cell.angle_alpha   90.00
_cell.angle_beta   90.00
_cell.angle_gamma   90.00
#
_symmetry.space_group_name_H-M   'P 1'
#
loop_
_entity.id
_entity.type
_entity.pdbx_description
1 polymer ?
#
loop_
_entity_poly.entity_id
_entity_poly.type
_entity_poly.pdbx_seq_one_letter_code
_entity_poly.pdbx_strand_id
1 'polypeptide(L)'
;MAPTFSARRGHNSTRGMDLYEWQRGCIDLGKTGTSVIVRAPTSAGKSRVCDAILMHRLKQLGGVALVVLPFVALCDERSEQIAVGLTGTDIRLVRMYGGQGGALHNWQRDTIVVCTPERANQFLTQAIELKRSRKIVFAVIDEAHMLRDRQRGGAMQGILTKLRMCESEAQVLCMSATMKDRFMTTLATWLGAVTYSTAFRPVRLHVYVKRGNVLYVDETPSRELSGGRDIDHIAQLTNETIEMGGSVLVFCQSKISCETTARALRPLITTASKIGVHNSDLSSSDRVDMEEAFRAGSVRVICCTSTLAMGVNLPARRVIIRGVHRNTSDGMIQQMIGRAGRAGLDAEGDAIIFDEHCQYTTTPDDDRVHMHESAATRLVVETIASGLVKTSDDVHRLIDCAFASDARSRVHDAVKWCQENGLIAWNETSETWSATKLGSGLSSSTMSPELVSPLLHRIQRLQRGAVLSSALQVIYLLVPERVGGDVCVTPRELVSDMCEEDVEAARRIGVRPFDARFVYAVALNDIIEERSTEHKFGVSVGDIEQARDACVRTGMDLCVVCESIGYGTVASVIGRITNRLISGSKESTLELTRIPHIGALRARYLARHGIRTPEDILNLGSVDALFAILKKMSRNVTDGILIKSASNIFTAVKKMLVEKAQDISDLIVVGGKRKYPEIT
;
A
#
# COMPACT_ATOMS: atom_id res chain seq x y z
N MET A 1 14.50 -49.23 10.10
CA MET A 1 14.01 -48.76 8.80
C MET A 1 12.95 -47.71 9.06
N ALA A 2 13.32 -46.46 8.99
CA ALA A 2 12.43 -45.32 9.16
C ALA A 2 12.01 -44.80 7.77
N PRO A 3 10.75 -44.49 7.53
CA PRO A 3 10.33 -43.93 6.24
C PRO A 3 10.65 -42.44 6.20
N THR A 4 11.47 -42.08 5.23
CA THR A 4 11.75 -40.71 4.80
C THR A 4 10.50 -40.06 4.24
N PHE A 5 9.96 -39.08 4.94
CA PHE A 5 8.92 -38.22 4.39
C PHE A 5 9.56 -37.15 3.49
N SER A 6 9.46 -37.36 2.19
CA SER A 6 9.72 -36.33 1.18
C SER A 6 8.62 -35.27 1.23
N ALA A 7 9.00 -34.06 1.60
CA ALA A 7 8.10 -32.89 1.53
C ALA A 7 7.78 -32.56 0.05
N ARG A 8 6.70 -33.12 -0.46
CA ARG A 8 6.09 -32.61 -1.70
C ARG A 8 5.49 -31.22 -1.41
N ARG A 9 6.05 -30.19 -2.00
CA ARG A 9 5.42 -28.86 -2.12
C ARG A 9 4.06 -29.07 -2.80
N GLY A 10 2.99 -29.01 -2.00
CA GLY A 10 1.63 -29.01 -2.51
C GLY A 10 1.33 -27.69 -3.21
N HIS A 11 1.44 -27.67 -4.52
CA HIS A 11 0.76 -26.71 -5.35
C HIS A 11 -0.75 -26.96 -5.18
N ASN A 12 -1.39 -26.22 -4.30
CA ASN A 12 -2.85 -26.13 -4.27
C ASN A 12 -3.32 -25.43 -5.54
N SER A 13 -3.49 -26.22 -6.59
CA SER A 13 -4.26 -25.81 -7.76
C SER A 13 -5.69 -25.52 -7.29
N THR A 14 -6.19 -24.31 -7.50
CA THR A 14 -7.57 -23.87 -7.27
C THR A 14 -8.61 -24.57 -8.19
N ARG A 15 -8.24 -25.64 -8.85
CA ARG A 15 -9.11 -26.52 -9.64
C ARG A 15 -9.67 -27.59 -8.74
N GLY A 16 -10.89 -27.34 -8.15
CA GLY A 16 -11.65 -28.43 -7.56
C GLY A 16 -12.37 -28.17 -6.22
N MET A 17 -12.28 -27.02 -5.58
CA MET A 17 -13.18 -26.73 -4.47
C MET A 17 -14.51 -26.20 -5.00
N ASP A 18 -15.61 -26.88 -4.68
CA ASP A 18 -16.95 -26.42 -4.98
C ASP A 18 -17.20 -25.02 -4.39
N LEU A 19 -17.88 -24.17 -5.16
CA LEU A 19 -18.32 -22.89 -4.67
C LEU A 19 -19.41 -23.08 -3.62
N TYR A 20 -19.37 -22.30 -2.56
CA TYR A 20 -20.48 -22.21 -1.61
C TYR A 20 -21.73 -21.67 -2.30
N GLU A 21 -22.90 -22.00 -1.80
CA GLU A 21 -24.19 -21.58 -2.36
C GLU A 21 -24.27 -20.05 -2.51
N TRP A 22 -23.88 -19.31 -1.46
CA TRP A 22 -23.86 -17.86 -1.50
C TRP A 22 -22.91 -17.30 -2.58
N GLN A 23 -21.77 -17.96 -2.83
CA GLN A 23 -20.83 -17.55 -3.87
C GLN A 23 -21.44 -17.74 -5.26
N ARG A 24 -22.12 -18.88 -5.50
CA ARG A 24 -22.84 -19.12 -6.77
C ARG A 24 -23.89 -18.05 -7.01
N GLY A 25 -24.78 -17.79 -6.04
CA GLY A 25 -25.82 -16.78 -6.16
C GLY A 25 -25.27 -15.37 -6.42
N CYS A 26 -24.20 -14.99 -5.72
CA CYS A 26 -23.54 -13.70 -5.93
C CYS A 26 -22.84 -13.59 -7.30
N ILE A 27 -22.17 -14.67 -7.76
CA ILE A 27 -21.53 -14.72 -9.07
C ILE A 27 -22.57 -14.64 -10.19
N ASP A 28 -23.68 -15.38 -10.08
CA ASP A 28 -24.74 -15.37 -11.08
C ASP A 28 -25.39 -13.98 -11.19
N LEU A 29 -25.59 -13.30 -10.06
CA LEU A 29 -26.03 -11.91 -10.03
C LEU A 29 -24.98 -10.99 -10.71
N GLY A 30 -23.71 -11.14 -10.39
CA GLY A 30 -22.64 -10.33 -10.98
C GLY A 30 -22.46 -10.54 -12.49
N LYS A 31 -22.71 -11.74 -13.01
CA LYS A 31 -22.65 -12.05 -14.45
C LYS A 31 -23.70 -11.34 -15.28
N THR A 32 -24.78 -10.85 -14.68
CA THR A 32 -25.78 -10.04 -15.41
C THR A 32 -25.25 -8.71 -15.91
N GLY A 33 -24.08 -8.28 -15.43
CA GLY A 33 -23.48 -6.97 -15.74
C GLY A 33 -23.93 -5.85 -14.78
N THR A 34 -24.85 -6.14 -13.86
CA THR A 34 -25.29 -5.19 -12.83
C THR A 34 -24.19 -4.99 -11.78
N SER A 35 -23.98 -3.76 -11.35
CA SER A 35 -23.08 -3.46 -10.22
C SER A 35 -23.59 -4.10 -8.93
N VAL A 36 -22.70 -4.62 -8.11
CA VAL A 36 -23.05 -5.37 -6.90
C VAL A 36 -22.29 -4.85 -5.68
N ILE A 37 -22.99 -4.74 -4.56
CA ILE A 37 -22.38 -4.47 -3.26
C ILE A 37 -22.49 -5.72 -2.40
N VAL A 38 -21.35 -6.28 -2.04
CA VAL A 38 -21.26 -7.55 -1.31
C VAL A 38 -20.85 -7.31 0.12
N ARG A 39 -21.66 -7.73 1.09
CA ARG A 39 -21.27 -7.86 2.48
C ARG A 39 -21.15 -9.34 2.85
N ALA A 40 -19.93 -9.78 3.15
CA ALA A 40 -19.68 -11.13 3.61
C ALA A 40 -18.51 -11.13 4.62
N PRO A 41 -18.55 -11.99 5.66
CA PRO A 41 -17.50 -12.04 6.68
C PRO A 41 -16.09 -12.22 6.10
N THR A 42 -15.08 -11.87 6.90
CA THR A 42 -13.69 -12.26 6.60
C THR A 42 -13.61 -13.77 6.44
N SER A 43 -12.75 -14.25 5.55
CA SER A 43 -12.59 -15.68 5.21
C SER A 43 -13.78 -16.36 4.54
N ALA A 44 -14.89 -15.67 4.27
CA ALA A 44 -16.03 -16.24 3.52
C ALA A 44 -15.70 -16.54 2.04
N GLY A 45 -14.59 -16.02 1.52
CA GLY A 45 -14.15 -16.24 0.14
C GLY A 45 -14.65 -15.20 -0.86
N LYS A 46 -14.78 -13.93 -0.44
CA LYS A 46 -15.12 -12.78 -1.31
C LYS A 46 -14.24 -12.68 -2.56
N SER A 47 -12.94 -12.94 -2.41
CA SER A 47 -11.99 -12.89 -3.52
C SER A 47 -12.32 -13.85 -4.66
N ARG A 48 -12.86 -15.05 -4.37
CA ARG A 48 -13.30 -16.00 -5.41
C ARG A 48 -14.49 -15.49 -6.20
N VAL A 49 -15.42 -14.82 -5.53
CA VAL A 49 -16.56 -14.16 -6.19
C VAL A 49 -16.07 -13.05 -7.11
N CYS A 50 -15.18 -12.21 -6.60
CA CYS A 50 -14.53 -11.16 -7.37
C CYS A 50 -13.85 -11.71 -8.63
N ASP A 51 -13.01 -12.75 -8.52
CA ASP A 51 -12.30 -13.34 -9.65
C ASP A 51 -13.25 -13.90 -10.70
N ALA A 52 -14.28 -14.58 -10.28
CA ALA A 52 -15.25 -15.17 -11.19
C ALA A 52 -16.00 -14.10 -12.02
N ILE A 53 -16.45 -13.01 -11.36
CA ILE A 53 -17.16 -11.92 -12.04
C ILE A 53 -16.20 -11.14 -12.94
N LEU A 54 -15.00 -10.79 -12.44
CA LEU A 54 -13.96 -10.07 -13.17
C LEU A 54 -13.55 -10.80 -14.45
N MET A 55 -13.22 -12.10 -14.33
CA MET A 55 -12.83 -12.92 -15.47
C MET A 55 -13.98 -13.09 -16.49
N HIS A 56 -15.22 -13.22 -16.00
CA HIS A 56 -16.38 -13.25 -16.88
C HIS A 56 -16.52 -11.95 -17.68
N ARG A 57 -16.40 -10.80 -17.00
CA ARG A 57 -16.55 -9.49 -17.61
C ARG A 57 -15.45 -9.19 -18.62
N LEU A 58 -14.19 -9.50 -18.31
CA LEU A 58 -13.06 -9.35 -19.26
C LEU A 58 -13.24 -10.25 -20.48
N LYS A 59 -13.69 -11.49 -20.31
CA LYS A 59 -13.95 -12.39 -21.46
C LYS A 59 -15.09 -11.91 -22.34
N GLN A 60 -16.08 -11.24 -21.76
CA GLN A 60 -17.26 -10.78 -22.48
C GLN A 60 -16.97 -9.50 -23.31
N LEU A 61 -16.27 -8.53 -22.72
CA LEU A 61 -16.11 -7.19 -23.29
C LEU A 61 -14.68 -6.86 -23.73
N GLY A 62 -13.71 -7.56 -23.18
CA GLY A 62 -12.32 -7.15 -23.26
C GLY A 62 -12.06 -5.84 -22.51
N GLY A 63 -10.78 -5.43 -22.40
CA GLY A 63 -10.42 -4.14 -21.84
C GLY A 63 -9.68 -4.18 -20.51
N VAL A 64 -9.98 -3.27 -19.61
CA VAL A 64 -9.25 -3.08 -18.35
C VAL A 64 -10.17 -3.30 -17.14
N ALA A 65 -9.72 -4.13 -16.22
CA ALA A 65 -10.34 -4.31 -14.91
C ALA A 65 -9.45 -3.69 -13.83
N LEU A 66 -10.03 -2.81 -13.00
CA LEU A 66 -9.38 -2.22 -11.83
C LEU A 66 -9.68 -3.04 -10.58
N VAL A 67 -8.66 -3.40 -9.81
CA VAL A 67 -8.79 -4.03 -8.49
C VAL A 67 -8.16 -3.11 -7.47
N VAL A 68 -9.00 -2.38 -6.74
CA VAL A 68 -8.60 -1.35 -5.79
C VAL A 68 -8.62 -1.92 -4.39
N LEU A 69 -7.45 -1.92 -3.74
CA LEU A 69 -7.25 -2.42 -2.37
C LEU A 69 -6.62 -1.33 -1.51
N PRO A 70 -7.04 -1.20 -0.24
CA PRO A 70 -6.63 -0.05 0.57
C PRO A 70 -5.16 -0.06 1.01
N PHE A 71 -4.48 -1.19 1.00
CA PHE A 71 -3.12 -1.34 1.54
C PHE A 71 -2.18 -2.04 0.56
N VAL A 72 -0.90 -1.61 0.52
CA VAL A 72 0.14 -2.18 -0.34
C VAL A 72 0.30 -3.69 -0.11
N ALA A 73 0.34 -4.14 1.15
CA ALA A 73 0.46 -5.57 1.46
C ALA A 73 -0.69 -6.42 0.88
N LEU A 74 -1.92 -5.90 0.92
CA LEU A 74 -3.06 -6.56 0.28
C LEU A 74 -2.95 -6.56 -1.25
N CYS A 75 -2.41 -5.50 -1.84
CA CYS A 75 -2.14 -5.44 -3.28
C CYS A 75 -1.10 -6.49 -3.69
N ASP A 76 -0.03 -6.68 -2.90
CA ASP A 76 1.01 -7.69 -3.15
C ASP A 76 0.42 -9.10 -3.11
N GLU A 77 -0.24 -9.47 -2.01
CA GLU A 77 -0.88 -10.78 -1.86
C GLU A 77 -1.88 -11.05 -2.99
N ARG A 78 -2.70 -10.05 -3.30
CA ARG A 78 -3.73 -10.16 -4.33
C ARG A 78 -3.14 -10.31 -5.72
N SER A 79 -2.08 -9.56 -6.01
CA SER A 79 -1.36 -9.65 -7.29
C SER A 79 -0.75 -11.02 -7.52
N GLU A 80 -0.19 -11.65 -6.48
CA GLU A 80 0.36 -13.01 -6.56
C GLU A 80 -0.75 -14.04 -6.82
N GLN A 81 -1.87 -13.94 -6.09
CA GLN A 81 -3.03 -14.81 -6.30
C GLN A 81 -3.56 -14.72 -7.73
N ILE A 82 -3.73 -13.50 -8.25
CA ILE A 82 -4.20 -13.26 -9.61
C ILE A 82 -3.17 -13.78 -10.62
N ALA A 83 -1.87 -13.53 -10.43
CA ALA A 83 -0.81 -14.00 -11.33
C ALA A 83 -0.83 -15.52 -11.52
N VAL A 84 -1.04 -16.27 -10.43
CA VAL A 84 -1.19 -17.75 -10.49
C VAL A 84 -2.43 -18.12 -11.33
N GLY A 85 -3.56 -17.42 -11.13
CA GLY A 85 -4.80 -17.68 -11.87
C GLY A 85 -4.73 -17.33 -13.36
N LEU A 86 -3.82 -16.43 -13.75
CA LEU A 86 -3.62 -16.00 -15.14
C LEU A 86 -2.65 -16.88 -15.94
N THR A 87 -2.03 -17.88 -15.31
CA THR A 87 -1.08 -18.77 -16.00
C THR A 87 -1.75 -19.45 -17.21
N GLY A 88 -1.19 -19.25 -18.40
CA GLY A 88 -1.73 -19.78 -19.65
C GLY A 88 -2.84 -18.93 -20.29
N THR A 89 -3.03 -17.68 -19.83
CA THR A 89 -3.92 -16.69 -20.47
C THR A 89 -3.13 -15.55 -21.07
N ASP A 90 -3.73 -14.83 -22.04
CA ASP A 90 -3.13 -13.62 -22.64
C ASP A 90 -3.44 -12.34 -21.83
N ILE A 91 -4.08 -12.43 -20.67
CA ILE A 91 -4.43 -11.30 -19.84
C ILE A 91 -3.18 -10.78 -19.13
N ARG A 92 -2.94 -9.48 -19.21
CA ARG A 92 -1.81 -8.81 -18.56
C ARG A 92 -2.17 -8.42 -17.14
N LEU A 93 -1.27 -8.67 -16.19
CA LEU A 93 -1.34 -8.12 -14.84
C LEU A 93 -0.41 -6.92 -14.71
N VAL A 94 -0.95 -5.80 -14.25
CA VAL A 94 -0.20 -4.57 -13.96
C VAL A 94 -0.35 -4.24 -12.47
N ARG A 95 0.78 -3.95 -11.83
CA ARG A 95 0.85 -3.56 -10.41
C ARG A 95 1.09 -2.07 -10.32
N MET A 96 0.20 -1.34 -9.61
CA MET A 96 0.29 0.12 -9.42
C MET A 96 0.18 0.47 -7.94
N TYR A 97 1.21 0.14 -7.17
CA TYR A 97 1.31 0.39 -5.72
C TYR A 97 2.78 0.34 -5.26
N GLY A 98 3.10 0.82 -4.07
CA GLY A 98 4.43 0.64 -3.45
C GLY A 98 5.60 1.16 -4.29
N GLY A 99 5.43 2.25 -5.04
CA GLY A 99 6.45 2.77 -5.95
C GLY A 99 6.57 2.01 -7.29
N GLN A 100 5.77 0.96 -7.48
CA GLN A 100 5.72 0.19 -8.73
C GLN A 100 4.65 0.75 -9.68
N GLY A 101 4.85 0.50 -10.98
CA GLY A 101 3.89 0.82 -12.03
C GLY A 101 4.15 2.17 -12.70
N GLY A 102 3.93 2.17 -14.01
CA GLY A 102 3.97 3.32 -14.89
C GLY A 102 2.67 3.46 -15.67
N ALA A 103 2.65 4.35 -16.65
CA ALA A 103 1.51 4.52 -17.55
C ALA A 103 1.19 3.22 -18.32
N LEU A 104 -0.10 2.97 -18.54
CA LEU A 104 -0.51 1.86 -19.39
C LEU A 104 -0.38 2.27 -20.85
N HIS A 105 0.64 1.76 -21.53
CA HIS A 105 0.91 2.11 -22.93
C HIS A 105 0.02 1.35 -23.93
N ASN A 106 -0.32 0.09 -23.63
CA ASN A 106 -1.16 -0.72 -24.51
C ASN A 106 -2.55 -0.96 -23.91
N TRP A 107 -3.55 -0.23 -24.41
CA TRP A 107 -4.96 -0.32 -24.04
C TRP A 107 -5.79 -1.32 -24.86
N GLN A 108 -5.16 -2.02 -25.79
CA GLN A 108 -5.86 -3.01 -26.65
C GLN A 108 -5.82 -4.40 -26.04
N ARG A 109 -4.88 -4.67 -25.13
CA ARG A 109 -4.74 -5.97 -24.49
C ARG A 109 -5.55 -6.02 -23.20
N ASP A 110 -6.26 -7.11 -22.97
CA ASP A 110 -6.96 -7.36 -21.71
C ASP A 110 -6.01 -7.26 -20.53
N THR A 111 -6.38 -6.42 -19.58
CA THR A 111 -5.46 -6.06 -18.51
C THR A 111 -6.19 -6.02 -17.17
N ILE A 112 -5.60 -6.63 -16.14
CA ILE A 112 -6.00 -6.45 -14.75
C ILE A 112 -4.98 -5.52 -14.10
N VAL A 113 -5.47 -4.41 -13.52
CA VAL A 113 -4.67 -3.44 -12.78
C VAL A 113 -4.97 -3.59 -11.30
N VAL A 114 -4.00 -4.03 -10.51
CA VAL A 114 -4.08 -4.06 -9.04
C VAL A 114 -3.42 -2.80 -8.51
N CYS A 115 -4.13 -2.04 -7.69
CA CYS A 115 -3.68 -0.70 -7.28
C CYS A 115 -4.24 -0.25 -5.93
N THR A 116 -3.55 0.71 -5.29
CA THR A 116 -4.10 1.46 -4.16
C THR A 116 -5.12 2.51 -4.64
N PRO A 117 -6.00 3.03 -3.75
CA PRO A 117 -7.00 4.02 -4.14
C PRO A 117 -6.41 5.26 -4.82
N GLU A 118 -5.30 5.77 -4.32
CA GLU A 118 -4.62 6.95 -4.86
C GLU A 118 -4.12 6.69 -6.29
N ARG A 119 -3.51 5.53 -6.51
CA ARG A 119 -3.02 5.12 -7.83
C ARG A 119 -4.15 4.80 -8.81
N ALA A 120 -5.22 4.17 -8.33
CA ALA A 120 -6.42 3.93 -9.14
C ALA A 120 -7.07 5.24 -9.59
N ASN A 121 -7.17 6.20 -8.68
CA ASN A 121 -7.72 7.52 -8.95
C ASN A 121 -6.89 8.28 -10.00
N GLN A 122 -5.56 8.27 -9.88
CA GLN A 122 -4.63 8.83 -10.86
C GLN A 122 -4.75 8.13 -12.24
N PHE A 123 -4.77 6.78 -12.24
CA PHE A 123 -4.93 5.99 -13.45
C PHE A 123 -6.24 6.32 -14.20
N LEU A 124 -7.34 6.43 -13.46
CA LEU A 124 -8.63 6.80 -14.04
C LEU A 124 -8.61 8.21 -14.62
N THR A 125 -8.00 9.18 -13.93
CA THR A 125 -7.82 10.54 -14.44
C THR A 125 -7.07 10.53 -15.77
N GLN A 126 -5.95 9.82 -15.85
CA GLN A 126 -5.19 9.65 -17.06
C GLN A 126 -6.00 8.95 -18.18
N ALA A 127 -6.79 7.93 -17.82
CA ALA A 127 -7.67 7.26 -18.79
C ALA A 127 -8.71 8.21 -19.39
N ILE A 128 -9.22 9.15 -18.59
CA ILE A 128 -10.16 10.18 -19.03
C ILE A 128 -9.47 11.17 -19.98
N GLU A 129 -8.31 11.70 -19.61
CA GLU A 129 -7.49 12.60 -20.45
C GLU A 129 -7.20 12.00 -21.82
N LEU A 130 -6.85 10.71 -21.84
CA LEU A 130 -6.57 9.95 -23.07
C LEU A 130 -7.83 9.50 -23.83
N LYS A 131 -9.03 9.84 -23.34
CA LYS A 131 -10.32 9.37 -23.88
C LYS A 131 -10.43 7.85 -23.94
N ARG A 132 -9.86 7.17 -22.95
CA ARG A 132 -9.81 5.70 -22.80
C ARG A 132 -10.68 5.18 -21.65
N SER A 133 -11.44 6.03 -20.96
CA SER A 133 -12.31 5.64 -19.82
C SER A 133 -13.28 4.50 -20.18
N ARG A 134 -13.82 4.47 -21.40
CA ARG A 134 -14.68 3.37 -21.88
C ARG A 134 -14.00 2.01 -21.98
N LYS A 135 -12.65 1.96 -21.95
CA LYS A 135 -11.91 0.69 -21.90
C LYS A 135 -11.90 0.06 -20.50
N ILE A 136 -12.27 0.82 -19.48
CA ILE A 136 -12.43 0.30 -18.13
C ILE A 136 -13.82 -0.35 -18.05
N VAL A 137 -13.83 -1.69 -18.01
CA VAL A 137 -15.07 -2.49 -18.08
C VAL A 137 -15.51 -3.04 -16.72
N PHE A 138 -14.60 -3.02 -15.74
CA PHE A 138 -14.84 -3.53 -14.40
C PHE A 138 -14.01 -2.79 -13.36
N ALA A 139 -14.61 -2.47 -12.22
CA ALA A 139 -13.92 -1.87 -11.08
C ALA A 139 -14.33 -2.56 -9.77
N VAL A 140 -13.34 -3.05 -9.05
CA VAL A 140 -13.51 -3.63 -7.71
C VAL A 140 -13.03 -2.63 -6.68
N ILE A 141 -13.88 -2.34 -5.70
CA ILE A 141 -13.52 -1.56 -4.51
C ILE A 141 -13.59 -2.52 -3.32
N ASP A 142 -12.45 -3.04 -2.92
CA ASP A 142 -12.39 -3.87 -1.72
C ASP A 142 -12.34 -3.01 -0.46
N GLU A 143 -12.81 -3.56 0.65
CA GLU A 143 -13.01 -2.85 1.92
C GLU A 143 -13.77 -1.52 1.75
N ALA A 144 -14.89 -1.56 0.99
CA ALA A 144 -15.68 -0.39 0.60
C ALA A 144 -16.23 0.42 1.80
N HIS A 145 -16.24 -0.12 3.03
CA HIS A 145 -16.52 0.65 4.25
C HIS A 145 -15.54 1.81 4.45
N MET A 146 -14.32 1.73 3.87
CA MET A 146 -13.32 2.79 3.92
C MET A 146 -13.68 4.03 3.06
N LEU A 147 -14.75 4.02 2.29
CA LEU A 147 -15.32 5.24 1.68
C LEU A 147 -15.61 6.33 2.73
N ARG A 148 -15.78 5.95 4.00
CA ARG A 148 -15.98 6.85 5.15
C ARG A 148 -14.67 7.23 5.85
N ASP A 149 -13.56 6.63 5.47
CA ASP A 149 -12.25 6.89 6.07
C ASP A 149 -11.76 8.30 5.72
N ARG A 150 -11.27 9.04 6.71
CA ARG A 150 -10.82 10.43 6.54
C ARG A 150 -9.60 10.57 5.63
N GLN A 151 -8.74 9.57 5.61
CA GLN A 151 -7.47 9.62 4.87
C GLN A 151 -7.60 9.04 3.45
N ARG A 152 -8.25 7.90 3.32
CA ARG A 152 -8.31 7.13 2.07
C ARG A 152 -9.67 7.18 1.36
N GLY A 153 -10.72 7.50 2.09
CA GLY A 153 -12.08 7.56 1.54
C GLY A 153 -12.20 8.52 0.38
N GLY A 154 -11.51 9.66 0.43
CA GLY A 154 -11.54 10.66 -0.62
C GLY A 154 -11.08 10.15 -1.99
N ALA A 155 -10.01 9.35 -2.05
CA ALA A 155 -9.54 8.74 -3.29
C ALA A 155 -10.56 7.73 -3.85
N MET A 156 -11.16 6.91 -2.99
CA MET A 156 -12.21 5.95 -3.39
C MET A 156 -13.47 6.67 -3.88
N GLN A 157 -13.90 7.74 -3.19
CA GLN A 157 -15.01 8.59 -3.62
C GLN A 157 -14.72 9.21 -5.00
N GLY A 158 -13.50 9.70 -5.20
CA GLY A 158 -13.05 10.27 -6.48
C GLY A 158 -13.14 9.27 -7.64
N ILE A 159 -12.73 8.02 -7.43
CA ILE A 159 -12.84 6.95 -8.45
C ILE A 159 -14.31 6.73 -8.84
N LEU A 160 -15.17 6.52 -7.85
CA LEU A 160 -16.58 6.23 -8.10
C LEU A 160 -17.31 7.42 -8.73
N THR A 161 -17.01 8.65 -8.28
CA THR A 161 -17.57 9.89 -8.85
C THR A 161 -17.19 10.06 -10.32
N LYS A 162 -15.91 9.85 -10.66
CA LYS A 162 -15.43 9.94 -12.05
C LYS A 162 -16.03 8.87 -12.94
N LEU A 163 -16.13 7.62 -12.49
CA LEU A 163 -16.79 6.54 -13.23
C LEU A 163 -18.24 6.92 -13.54
N ARG A 164 -18.95 7.49 -12.58
CA ARG A 164 -20.33 7.95 -12.76
C ARG A 164 -20.43 9.15 -13.71
N MET A 165 -19.53 10.14 -13.56
CA MET A 165 -19.47 11.31 -14.44
C MET A 165 -19.17 10.97 -15.91
N CYS A 166 -18.31 9.97 -16.13
CA CYS A 166 -17.94 9.50 -17.48
C CYS A 166 -19.07 8.70 -18.13
N GLU A 167 -20.19 8.47 -17.44
CA GLU A 167 -21.23 7.53 -17.90
C GLU A 167 -20.59 6.19 -18.33
N SER A 168 -19.65 5.74 -17.51
CA SER A 168 -18.89 4.54 -17.78
C SER A 168 -19.80 3.32 -17.67
N GLU A 169 -19.74 2.43 -18.66
CA GLU A 169 -20.40 1.12 -18.60
C GLU A 169 -19.65 0.13 -17.70
N ALA A 170 -18.64 0.60 -16.96
CA ALA A 170 -17.88 -0.23 -16.04
C ALA A 170 -18.81 -0.77 -14.94
N GLN A 171 -18.86 -2.08 -14.84
CA GLN A 171 -19.51 -2.72 -13.71
C GLN A 171 -18.69 -2.51 -12.45
N VAL A 172 -19.33 -2.09 -11.36
CA VAL A 172 -18.68 -1.85 -10.07
C VAL A 172 -19.03 -2.97 -9.08
N LEU A 173 -18.01 -3.54 -8.46
CA LEU A 173 -18.13 -4.51 -7.38
C LEU A 173 -17.53 -3.92 -6.10
N CYS A 174 -18.39 -3.53 -5.15
CA CYS A 174 -17.97 -3.10 -3.82
C CYS A 174 -18.04 -4.27 -2.85
N MET A 175 -16.95 -4.52 -2.11
CA MET A 175 -16.90 -5.62 -1.15
C MET A 175 -16.51 -5.11 0.24
N SER A 176 -17.11 -5.66 1.28
CA SER A 176 -16.70 -5.41 2.67
C SER A 176 -17.18 -6.51 3.61
N ALA A 177 -16.50 -6.64 4.75
CA ALA A 177 -16.96 -7.50 5.85
C ALA A 177 -17.84 -6.74 6.86
N THR A 178 -17.65 -5.42 6.99
CA THR A 178 -18.15 -4.62 8.12
C THR A 178 -19.07 -3.47 7.72
N MET A 179 -19.71 -3.56 6.57
CA MET A 179 -20.61 -2.52 6.08
C MET A 179 -21.98 -2.61 6.78
N LYS A 180 -22.49 -1.48 7.31
CA LYS A 180 -23.83 -1.42 7.92
C LYS A 180 -24.93 -1.37 6.87
N ASP A 181 -26.13 -1.85 7.21
CA ASP A 181 -27.24 -1.97 6.26
C ASP A 181 -27.63 -0.63 5.63
N ARG A 182 -27.75 0.42 6.44
CA ARG A 182 -28.11 1.75 5.96
C ARG A 182 -27.07 2.32 4.98
N PHE A 183 -25.79 2.20 5.32
CA PHE A 183 -24.71 2.65 4.42
C PHE A 183 -24.69 1.84 3.12
N MET A 184 -24.88 0.52 3.21
CA MET A 184 -24.94 -0.37 2.05
C MET A 184 -26.11 0.00 1.12
N THR A 185 -27.29 0.28 1.67
CA THR A 185 -28.47 0.70 0.92
C THR A 185 -28.26 2.07 0.26
N THR A 186 -27.68 3.04 0.98
CA THR A 186 -27.37 4.36 0.43
C THR A 186 -26.38 4.27 -0.73
N LEU A 187 -25.31 3.50 -0.56
CA LEU A 187 -24.32 3.29 -1.62
C LEU A 187 -24.92 2.56 -2.83
N ALA A 188 -25.79 1.57 -2.59
CA ALA A 188 -26.47 0.83 -3.65
C ALA A 188 -27.41 1.73 -4.47
N THR A 189 -28.21 2.53 -3.80
CA THR A 189 -29.11 3.50 -4.47
C THR A 189 -28.30 4.49 -5.30
N TRP A 190 -27.21 5.01 -4.75
CA TRP A 190 -26.37 5.97 -5.45
C TRP A 190 -25.63 5.37 -6.66
N LEU A 191 -25.13 4.12 -6.56
CA LEU A 191 -24.48 3.40 -7.66
C LEU A 191 -25.44 2.76 -8.66
N GLY A 192 -26.74 2.67 -8.36
CA GLY A 192 -27.68 1.83 -9.12
C GLY A 192 -27.30 0.34 -9.01
N ALA A 193 -26.76 -0.08 -7.87
CA ALA A 193 -26.25 -1.42 -7.64
C ALA A 193 -27.25 -2.29 -6.86
N VAL A 194 -27.10 -3.60 -7.00
CA VAL A 194 -27.83 -4.57 -6.18
C VAL A 194 -26.99 -4.98 -4.98
N THR A 195 -27.62 -5.17 -3.83
CA THR A 195 -26.96 -5.60 -2.60
C THR A 195 -27.02 -7.11 -2.44
N TYR A 196 -25.93 -7.70 -2.00
CA TYR A 196 -25.83 -9.11 -1.61
C TYR A 196 -25.21 -9.22 -0.23
N SER A 197 -25.93 -9.81 0.72
CA SER A 197 -25.45 -9.95 2.11
C SER A 197 -25.53 -11.40 2.56
N THR A 198 -24.48 -11.86 3.23
CA THR A 198 -24.44 -13.19 3.84
C THR A 198 -23.70 -13.15 5.17
N ALA A 199 -24.15 -13.96 6.12
CA ALA A 199 -23.47 -14.24 7.38
C ALA A 199 -22.63 -15.53 7.33
N PHE A 200 -22.52 -16.17 6.17
CA PHE A 200 -21.82 -17.43 6.01
C PHE A 200 -20.34 -17.34 6.40
N ARG A 201 -19.90 -18.25 7.23
CA ARG A 201 -18.47 -18.47 7.58
C ARG A 201 -18.12 -19.94 7.37
N PRO A 202 -16.97 -20.24 6.73
CA PRO A 202 -16.53 -21.62 6.54
C PRO A 202 -16.09 -22.30 7.85
N VAL A 203 -15.72 -21.49 8.88
CA VAL A 203 -15.32 -21.93 10.20
C VAL A 203 -16.25 -21.28 11.23
N ARG A 204 -16.87 -22.10 12.09
CA ARG A 204 -17.73 -21.59 13.17
C ARG A 204 -16.91 -20.71 14.11
N LEU A 205 -17.45 -19.58 14.51
CA LEU A 205 -16.78 -18.60 15.38
C LEU A 205 -17.52 -18.48 16.70
N HIS A 206 -16.78 -18.65 17.79
CA HIS A 206 -17.23 -18.34 19.14
C HIS A 206 -16.59 -17.06 19.63
N VAL A 207 -17.41 -16.14 20.11
CA VAL A 207 -16.95 -14.86 20.66
C VAL A 207 -17.22 -14.86 22.15
N TYR A 208 -16.17 -14.62 22.92
CA TYR A 208 -16.22 -14.55 24.36
C TYR A 208 -15.81 -13.15 24.84
N VAL A 209 -16.48 -12.66 25.87
CA VAL A 209 -16.09 -11.45 26.60
C VAL A 209 -15.54 -11.89 27.95
N LYS A 210 -14.33 -11.47 28.31
CA LYS A 210 -13.72 -11.76 29.60
C LYS A 210 -13.94 -10.58 30.55
N ARG A 211 -14.53 -10.86 31.69
CA ARG A 211 -14.69 -9.92 32.83
C ARG A 211 -14.19 -10.60 34.11
N GLY A 212 -13.24 -9.97 34.78
CA GLY A 212 -12.52 -10.62 35.87
C GLY A 212 -11.83 -11.91 35.42
N ASN A 213 -12.14 -13.03 36.06
CA ASN A 213 -11.66 -14.37 35.70
C ASN A 213 -12.68 -15.22 34.92
N VAL A 214 -13.84 -14.64 34.53
CA VAL A 214 -14.92 -15.37 33.86
C VAL A 214 -15.03 -14.99 32.37
N LEU A 215 -15.22 -15.99 31.53
CA LEU A 215 -15.60 -15.85 30.13
C LEU A 215 -17.13 -15.88 29.99
N TYR A 216 -17.66 -14.94 29.24
CA TYR A 216 -19.08 -14.81 28.96
C TYR A 216 -19.36 -15.03 27.48
N VAL A 217 -20.48 -15.66 27.15
CA VAL A 217 -21.08 -15.75 25.83
C VAL A 217 -22.47 -15.14 25.91
N ASP A 218 -22.73 -14.11 25.12
CA ASP A 218 -24.04 -13.41 25.13
C ASP A 218 -24.51 -13.04 26.56
N GLU A 219 -23.62 -12.43 27.35
CA GLU A 219 -23.81 -12.04 28.77
C GLU A 219 -24.00 -13.24 29.74
N THR A 220 -23.94 -14.48 29.27
CA THR A 220 -24.07 -15.67 30.13
C THR A 220 -22.66 -16.17 30.51
N PRO A 221 -22.38 -16.43 31.79
CA PRO A 221 -21.09 -17.00 32.21
C PRO A 221 -20.93 -18.40 31.60
N SER A 222 -19.81 -18.61 30.94
CA SER A 222 -19.50 -19.85 30.22
C SER A 222 -18.42 -20.65 30.93
N ARG A 223 -17.35 -19.98 31.38
CA ARG A 223 -16.17 -20.66 31.92
C ARG A 223 -15.37 -19.72 32.83
N GLU A 224 -14.81 -20.25 33.91
CA GLU A 224 -13.88 -19.56 34.78
C GLU A 224 -12.43 -19.91 34.40
N LEU A 225 -11.55 -18.91 34.39
CA LEU A 225 -10.12 -19.03 34.12
C LEU A 225 -9.35 -19.09 35.45
N SER A 226 -8.24 -19.81 35.47
CA SER A 226 -7.38 -19.96 36.63
C SER A 226 -6.34 -18.84 36.68
N GLY A 227 -6.06 -18.34 37.89
CA GLY A 227 -5.08 -17.28 38.11
C GLY A 227 -5.74 -15.91 38.41
N GLY A 228 -4.93 -14.94 38.84
CA GLY A 228 -5.43 -13.62 39.25
C GLY A 228 -5.01 -12.48 38.34
N ARG A 229 -4.17 -12.72 37.32
CA ARG A 229 -3.67 -11.70 36.42
C ARG A 229 -4.07 -12.01 34.96
N ASP A 230 -4.33 -11.00 34.20
CA ASP A 230 -4.67 -11.15 32.77
C ASP A 230 -3.64 -11.97 31.98
N ILE A 231 -2.35 -11.83 32.34
CA ILE A 231 -1.28 -12.56 31.66
C ILE A 231 -1.38 -14.08 31.91
N ASP A 232 -1.84 -14.49 33.09
CA ASP A 232 -2.03 -15.89 33.45
C ASP A 232 -3.20 -16.48 32.63
N HIS A 233 -4.28 -15.70 32.48
CA HIS A 233 -5.42 -16.07 31.64
C HIS A 233 -5.05 -16.19 30.17
N ILE A 234 -4.24 -15.24 29.63
CA ILE A 234 -3.73 -15.31 28.26
C ILE A 234 -2.85 -16.56 28.08
N ALA A 235 -1.97 -16.84 29.05
CA ALA A 235 -1.10 -18.02 29.02
C ALA A 235 -1.90 -19.33 29.03
N GLN A 236 -2.92 -19.43 29.91
CA GLN A 236 -3.82 -20.59 29.97
C GLN A 236 -4.50 -20.82 28.61
N LEU A 237 -5.17 -19.82 28.06
CA LEU A 237 -5.87 -19.88 26.77
C LEU A 237 -4.92 -20.21 25.61
N THR A 238 -3.69 -19.71 25.68
CA THR A 238 -2.66 -19.95 24.68
C THR A 238 -2.15 -21.38 24.72
N ASN A 239 -1.83 -21.90 25.93
CA ASN A 239 -1.36 -23.27 26.11
C ASN A 239 -2.39 -24.30 25.65
N GLU A 240 -3.67 -24.12 26.03
CA GLU A 240 -4.77 -24.94 25.56
C GLU A 240 -4.84 -25.00 24.00
N THR A 241 -4.66 -23.86 23.37
CA THR A 241 -4.71 -23.77 21.90
C THR A 241 -3.51 -24.46 21.25
N ILE A 242 -2.31 -24.30 21.83
CA ILE A 242 -1.08 -24.93 21.33
C ILE A 242 -1.14 -26.45 21.50
N GLU A 243 -1.65 -26.95 22.61
CA GLU A 243 -1.84 -28.38 22.87
C GLU A 243 -2.78 -29.03 21.84
N MET A 244 -3.80 -28.30 21.40
CA MET A 244 -4.68 -28.71 20.30
C MET A 244 -4.05 -28.56 18.91
N GLY A 245 -2.76 -28.18 18.80
CA GLY A 245 -2.06 -27.94 17.53
C GLY A 245 -2.43 -26.62 16.83
N GLY A 246 -3.14 -25.74 17.52
CA GLY A 246 -3.57 -24.44 17.02
C GLY A 246 -2.51 -23.35 17.11
N SER A 247 -2.85 -22.16 16.67
CA SER A 247 -2.07 -20.93 16.77
C SER A 247 -2.91 -19.79 17.35
N VAL A 248 -2.24 -18.82 17.95
CA VAL A 248 -2.88 -17.72 18.69
C VAL A 248 -2.35 -16.36 18.20
N LEU A 249 -3.28 -15.41 17.97
CA LEU A 249 -2.96 -13.99 17.81
C LEU A 249 -3.41 -13.23 19.04
N VAL A 250 -2.51 -12.45 19.63
CA VAL A 250 -2.78 -11.59 20.79
C VAL A 250 -2.69 -10.13 20.35
N PHE A 251 -3.83 -9.47 20.17
CA PHE A 251 -3.90 -8.06 19.84
C PHE A 251 -3.68 -7.20 21.07
N CYS A 252 -2.71 -6.29 20.98
CA CYS A 252 -2.31 -5.39 22.06
C CYS A 252 -2.54 -3.93 21.64
N GLN A 253 -2.70 -3.07 22.66
CA GLN A 253 -3.03 -1.65 22.46
C GLN A 253 -1.91 -0.84 21.80
N SER A 254 -0.64 -1.18 22.06
CA SER A 254 0.53 -0.44 21.60
C SER A 254 1.70 -1.37 21.26
N LYS A 255 2.70 -0.85 20.56
CA LYS A 255 3.95 -1.55 20.25
C LYS A 255 4.65 -2.07 21.52
N ILE A 256 4.79 -1.20 22.52
CA ILE A 256 5.38 -1.55 23.83
C ILE A 256 4.56 -2.64 24.52
N SER A 257 3.23 -2.57 24.44
CA SER A 257 2.37 -3.60 24.98
C SER A 257 2.54 -4.96 24.29
N CYS A 258 2.83 -5.00 22.99
CA CYS A 258 3.15 -6.25 22.29
C CYS A 258 4.42 -6.90 22.85
N GLU A 259 5.48 -6.12 23.01
CA GLU A 259 6.77 -6.61 23.52
C GLU A 259 6.69 -7.07 24.98
N THR A 260 6.06 -6.25 25.83
CA THR A 260 5.88 -6.57 27.25
C THR A 260 5.02 -7.81 27.43
N THR A 261 3.96 -7.97 26.63
CA THR A 261 3.10 -9.17 26.64
C THR A 261 3.88 -10.40 26.18
N ALA A 262 4.60 -10.31 25.06
CA ALA A 262 5.42 -11.42 24.55
C ALA A 262 6.49 -11.84 25.58
N ARG A 263 7.16 -10.87 26.20
CA ARG A 263 8.17 -11.13 27.27
C ARG A 263 7.54 -11.82 28.48
N ALA A 264 6.37 -11.39 28.91
CA ALA A 264 5.68 -11.94 30.07
C ALA A 264 5.11 -13.34 29.79
N LEU A 265 4.69 -13.64 28.57
CA LEU A 265 4.17 -14.95 28.16
C LEU A 265 5.27 -16.02 28.03
N ARG A 266 6.49 -15.64 27.63
CA ARG A 266 7.59 -16.62 27.38
C ARG A 266 7.81 -17.64 28.51
N PRO A 267 7.88 -17.27 29.81
CA PRO A 267 8.07 -18.23 30.89
C PRO A 267 6.81 -19.05 31.21
N LEU A 268 5.62 -18.65 30.74
CA LEU A 268 4.33 -19.26 31.05
C LEU A 268 3.84 -20.23 29.96
N ILE A 269 4.47 -20.23 28.80
CA ILE A 269 4.13 -21.13 27.69
C ILE A 269 4.91 -22.43 27.84
N THR A 270 4.19 -23.56 27.91
CA THR A 270 4.71 -24.88 28.26
C THR A 270 5.50 -25.57 27.14
N THR A 271 5.42 -25.09 25.93
CA THR A 271 6.12 -25.69 24.77
C THR A 271 7.26 -24.79 24.30
N ALA A 272 8.29 -25.39 23.66
CA ALA A 272 9.38 -24.69 23.00
C ALA A 272 8.92 -23.78 21.83
N SER A 273 7.64 -23.49 21.75
CA SER A 273 7.04 -22.65 20.69
C SER A 273 7.54 -21.22 20.81
N LYS A 274 8.10 -20.71 19.72
CA LYS A 274 8.56 -19.31 19.67
C LYS A 274 7.35 -18.37 19.69
N ILE A 275 7.45 -17.35 20.54
CA ILE A 275 6.50 -16.23 20.57
C ILE A 275 7.10 -15.11 19.72
N GLY A 276 6.37 -14.69 18.70
CA GLY A 276 6.70 -13.58 17.83
C GLY A 276 6.04 -12.26 18.29
N VAL A 277 6.63 -11.17 17.85
CA VAL A 277 6.04 -9.83 17.93
C VAL A 277 5.86 -9.32 16.50
N HIS A 278 4.72 -8.67 16.22
CA HIS A 278 4.44 -8.08 14.93
C HIS A 278 3.85 -6.67 15.11
N ASN A 279 4.68 -5.68 14.84
CA ASN A 279 4.30 -4.27 14.92
C ASN A 279 5.04 -3.45 13.85
N SER A 280 4.81 -2.15 13.79
CA SER A 280 5.43 -1.27 12.78
C SER A 280 6.91 -0.92 13.05
N ASP A 281 7.49 -1.32 14.20
CA ASP A 281 8.92 -1.11 14.50
C ASP A 281 9.81 -2.12 13.77
N LEU A 282 9.23 -3.25 13.38
CA LEU A 282 9.92 -4.26 12.57
C LEU A 282 10.10 -3.76 11.12
N SER A 283 11.19 -4.15 10.50
CA SER A 283 11.37 -3.96 9.07
C SER A 283 10.31 -4.72 8.26
N SER A 284 10.09 -4.30 7.02
CA SER A 284 9.15 -4.99 6.12
C SER A 284 9.55 -6.46 5.90
N SER A 285 10.85 -6.77 5.80
CA SER A 285 11.37 -8.13 5.68
C SER A 285 11.10 -8.96 6.93
N ASP A 286 11.37 -8.42 8.13
CA ASP A 286 11.17 -9.15 9.39
C ASP A 286 9.68 -9.45 9.63
N ARG A 287 8.79 -8.57 9.18
CA ARG A 287 7.34 -8.81 9.24
C ARG A 287 6.94 -9.99 8.37
N VAL A 288 7.43 -10.03 7.12
CA VAL A 288 7.17 -11.14 6.18
C VAL A 288 7.74 -12.45 6.73
N ASP A 289 8.98 -12.46 7.22
CA ASP A 289 9.61 -13.64 7.82
C ASP A 289 8.81 -14.16 9.03
N MET A 290 8.30 -13.24 9.88
CA MET A 290 7.45 -13.60 11.01
C MET A 290 6.11 -14.20 10.57
N GLU A 291 5.49 -13.66 9.54
CA GLU A 291 4.25 -14.15 8.97
C GLU A 291 4.43 -15.55 8.35
N GLU A 292 5.53 -15.76 7.62
CA GLU A 292 5.88 -17.07 7.05
C GLU A 292 6.17 -18.09 8.14
N ALA A 293 6.91 -17.71 9.19
CA ALA A 293 7.17 -18.56 10.34
C ALA A 293 5.88 -18.98 11.07
N PHE A 294 4.90 -18.07 11.16
CA PHE A 294 3.60 -18.36 11.74
C PHE A 294 2.75 -19.29 10.83
N ARG A 295 2.72 -19.05 9.52
CA ARG A 295 2.04 -19.94 8.56
C ARG A 295 2.66 -21.34 8.55
N ALA A 296 3.98 -21.43 8.67
CA ALA A 296 4.72 -22.71 8.76
C ALA A 296 4.56 -23.42 10.12
N GLY A 297 4.02 -22.72 11.14
CA GLY A 297 3.80 -23.26 12.48
C GLY A 297 5.07 -23.33 13.36
N SER A 298 6.21 -22.75 12.91
CA SER A 298 7.42 -22.60 13.73
C SER A 298 7.26 -21.52 14.80
N VAL A 299 6.39 -20.53 14.56
CA VAL A 299 5.87 -19.58 15.53
C VAL A 299 4.39 -19.87 15.71
N ARG A 300 3.94 -20.10 16.93
CA ARG A 300 2.55 -20.44 17.24
C ARG A 300 1.78 -19.30 17.88
N VAL A 301 2.47 -18.30 18.41
CA VAL A 301 1.89 -17.14 19.08
C VAL A 301 2.50 -15.87 18.53
N ILE A 302 1.66 -14.94 18.11
CA ILE A 302 2.09 -13.59 17.74
C ILE A 302 1.37 -12.56 18.61
N CYS A 303 2.15 -11.71 19.31
CA CYS A 303 1.66 -10.49 19.92
C CYS A 303 1.75 -9.34 18.89
N CYS A 304 0.62 -8.71 18.58
CA CYS A 304 0.56 -7.75 17.47
C CYS A 304 -0.30 -6.52 17.80
N THR A 305 -0.08 -5.46 17.03
CA THR A 305 -0.96 -4.28 17.02
C THR A 305 -2.12 -4.48 16.01
N SER A 306 -3.11 -3.59 16.06
CA SER A 306 -4.29 -3.60 15.16
C SER A 306 -3.95 -3.59 13.66
N THR A 307 -2.74 -3.15 13.29
CA THR A 307 -2.27 -3.12 11.90
C THR A 307 -2.27 -4.51 11.23
N LEU A 308 -2.03 -5.59 11.99
CA LEU A 308 -2.11 -6.95 11.47
C LEU A 308 -3.54 -7.35 11.05
N ALA A 309 -4.56 -6.77 11.69
CA ALA A 309 -5.95 -7.07 11.34
C ALA A 309 -6.35 -6.57 9.96
N MET A 310 -5.75 -5.46 9.49
CA MET A 310 -6.13 -4.79 8.25
C MET A 310 -5.26 -5.14 7.04
N GLY A 311 -3.99 -5.45 7.26
CA GLY A 311 -3.00 -5.48 6.16
C GLY A 311 -2.56 -6.88 5.70
N VAL A 312 -2.88 -7.95 6.41
CA VAL A 312 -2.32 -9.29 6.16
C VAL A 312 -3.38 -10.37 6.36
N ASN A 313 -3.39 -11.37 5.47
CA ASN A 313 -4.23 -12.56 5.65
C ASN A 313 -3.49 -13.61 6.51
N LEU A 314 -3.62 -13.45 7.82
CA LEU A 314 -3.00 -14.33 8.80
C LEU A 314 -4.05 -14.83 9.81
N PRO A 315 -4.79 -15.90 9.52
CA PRO A 315 -5.77 -16.44 10.44
C PRO A 315 -5.10 -17.34 11.50
N ALA A 316 -5.72 -17.38 12.69
CA ALA A 316 -5.30 -18.21 13.81
C ALA A 316 -6.50 -19.04 14.35
N ARG A 317 -6.26 -20.16 15.04
CA ARG A 317 -7.31 -20.90 15.71
C ARG A 317 -8.00 -20.04 16.78
N ARG A 318 -7.20 -19.25 17.51
CA ARG A 318 -7.71 -18.36 18.58
C ARG A 318 -7.16 -16.95 18.44
N VAL A 319 -8.02 -15.99 18.67
CA VAL A 319 -7.68 -14.56 18.73
C VAL A 319 -7.99 -14.06 20.14
N ILE A 320 -7.04 -13.37 20.76
CA ILE A 320 -7.19 -12.72 22.06
C ILE A 320 -7.02 -11.22 21.85
N ILE A 321 -8.04 -10.43 22.14
CA ILE A 321 -7.97 -8.97 22.10
C ILE A 321 -7.74 -8.50 23.54
N ARG A 322 -6.45 -8.34 23.89
CA ARG A 322 -6.03 -7.92 25.23
C ARG A 322 -6.34 -6.46 25.50
N GLY A 323 -6.33 -5.63 24.47
CA GLY A 323 -6.64 -4.22 24.58
C GLY A 323 -6.57 -3.53 23.24
N VAL A 324 -7.31 -2.45 23.11
CA VAL A 324 -7.37 -1.62 21.90
C VAL A 324 -7.18 -0.15 22.24
N HIS A 325 -6.71 0.63 21.28
CA HIS A 325 -6.65 2.07 21.45
C HIS A 325 -8.07 2.66 21.55
N ARG A 326 -8.25 3.73 22.32
CA ARG A 326 -9.56 4.36 22.53
C ARG A 326 -10.27 4.79 21.24
N ASN A 327 -9.50 5.06 20.18
CA ASN A 327 -10.04 5.43 18.87
C ASN A 327 -10.25 4.23 17.94
N THR A 328 -10.18 2.99 18.43
CA THR A 328 -10.43 1.81 17.61
C THR A 328 -11.92 1.70 17.33
N SER A 329 -12.29 1.59 16.06
CA SER A 329 -13.68 1.45 15.62
C SER A 329 -14.19 0.02 15.83
N ASP A 330 -15.52 -0.13 15.97
CA ASP A 330 -16.18 -1.45 16.00
C ASP A 330 -15.80 -2.30 14.79
N GLY A 331 -15.71 -1.69 13.61
CA GLY A 331 -15.29 -2.38 12.39
C GLY A 331 -13.89 -3.00 12.50
N MET A 332 -12.96 -2.32 13.16
CA MET A 332 -11.62 -2.84 13.42
C MET A 332 -11.63 -4.05 14.35
N ILE A 333 -12.45 -3.99 15.42
CA ILE A 333 -12.62 -5.12 16.34
C ILE A 333 -13.20 -6.32 15.62
N GLN A 334 -14.20 -6.10 14.75
CA GLN A 334 -14.77 -7.17 13.93
C GLN A 334 -13.74 -7.77 12.95
N GLN A 335 -12.82 -6.97 12.42
CA GLN A 335 -11.71 -7.48 11.59
C GLN A 335 -10.72 -8.31 12.41
N MET A 336 -10.39 -7.91 13.66
CA MET A 336 -9.56 -8.71 14.57
C MET A 336 -10.24 -10.05 14.90
N ILE A 337 -11.51 -10.01 15.34
CA ILE A 337 -12.34 -11.20 15.59
C ILE A 337 -12.40 -12.09 14.35
N GLY A 338 -12.50 -11.48 13.18
CA GLY A 338 -12.54 -12.17 11.89
C GLY A 338 -11.30 -13.01 11.56
N ARG A 339 -10.19 -12.80 12.25
CA ARG A 339 -8.97 -13.61 12.12
C ARG A 339 -9.04 -14.96 12.84
N ALA A 340 -10.06 -15.19 13.67
CA ALA A 340 -10.25 -16.45 14.36
C ALA A 340 -10.83 -17.52 13.45
N GLY A 341 -10.20 -18.71 13.44
CA GLY A 341 -10.56 -19.88 12.62
C GLY A 341 -9.86 -19.92 11.26
N ARG A 342 -9.05 -20.98 11.04
CA ARG A 342 -8.33 -21.23 9.77
C ARG A 342 -9.18 -22.12 8.88
N ALA A 343 -9.65 -21.59 7.77
CA ALA A 343 -10.46 -22.37 6.81
C ALA A 343 -9.67 -23.59 6.29
N GLY A 344 -10.31 -24.78 6.35
CA GLY A 344 -9.70 -26.03 5.92
C GLY A 344 -8.76 -26.68 6.95
N LEU A 345 -8.48 -26.03 8.08
CA LEU A 345 -7.63 -26.56 9.16
C LEU A 345 -8.37 -26.69 10.49
N ASP A 346 -9.20 -25.69 10.84
CA ASP A 346 -9.93 -25.64 12.09
C ASP A 346 -11.43 -25.87 11.85
N ALA A 347 -12.08 -26.64 12.72
CA ALA A 347 -13.53 -26.79 12.71
C ALA A 347 -14.21 -25.54 13.31
N GLU A 348 -13.58 -24.92 14.28
CA GLU A 348 -14.07 -23.79 15.02
C GLU A 348 -12.95 -22.76 15.27
N GLY A 349 -13.32 -21.49 15.46
CA GLY A 349 -12.45 -20.40 15.85
C GLY A 349 -12.96 -19.73 17.11
N ASP A 350 -12.05 -19.27 17.98
CA ASP A 350 -12.39 -18.55 19.20
C ASP A 350 -11.84 -17.14 19.18
N ALA A 351 -12.67 -16.15 19.50
CA ALA A 351 -12.23 -14.77 19.77
C ALA A 351 -12.58 -14.40 21.21
N ILE A 352 -11.57 -13.95 21.97
CA ILE A 352 -11.75 -13.56 23.37
C ILE A 352 -11.41 -12.07 23.51
N ILE A 353 -12.36 -11.27 23.98
CA ILE A 353 -12.23 -9.83 24.22
C ILE A 353 -12.07 -9.60 25.71
N PHE A 354 -10.99 -8.95 26.12
CA PHE A 354 -10.76 -8.51 27.50
C PHE A 354 -11.46 -7.17 27.71
N ASP A 355 -12.69 -7.18 28.26
CA ASP A 355 -13.59 -6.02 28.33
C ASP A 355 -13.01 -4.85 29.13
N GLU A 356 -12.25 -5.14 30.19
CA GLU A 356 -11.63 -4.16 31.06
C GLU A 356 -10.63 -3.22 30.34
N HIS A 357 -10.07 -3.67 29.22
CA HIS A 357 -9.07 -2.95 28.42
C HIS A 357 -9.56 -2.55 27.03
N CYS A 358 -10.78 -2.89 26.69
CA CYS A 358 -11.39 -2.64 25.38
C CYS A 358 -12.53 -1.61 25.49
N GLN A 359 -12.26 -0.47 26.16
CA GLN A 359 -13.18 0.67 26.12
C GLN A 359 -13.15 1.31 24.73
N TYR A 360 -13.89 0.73 23.80
CA TYR A 360 -14.13 1.36 22.50
C TYR A 360 -15.40 2.20 22.59
N THR A 361 -15.29 3.41 22.11
CA THR A 361 -16.47 4.26 21.91
C THR A 361 -17.19 3.70 20.69
N THR A 362 -18.41 3.19 20.92
CA THR A 362 -19.40 3.17 19.85
C THR A 362 -19.58 4.62 19.42
N THR A 363 -18.81 5.04 18.43
CA THR A 363 -19.05 6.35 17.82
C THR A 363 -20.49 6.33 17.30
N PRO A 364 -21.29 7.35 17.65
CA PRO A 364 -22.62 7.46 17.08
C PRO A 364 -22.51 7.30 15.58
N ASP A 365 -23.30 6.42 15.03
CA ASP A 365 -23.26 6.04 13.64
C ASP A 365 -23.76 7.21 12.79
N ASP A 366 -22.91 8.16 12.50
CA ASP A 366 -23.18 9.04 11.39
C ASP A 366 -22.93 8.24 10.11
N ASP A 367 -23.99 7.62 9.57
CA ASP A 367 -23.94 6.86 8.33
C ASP A 367 -23.68 7.74 7.10
N ARG A 368 -23.57 9.05 7.30
CA ARG A 368 -23.27 10.01 6.23
C ARG A 368 -21.81 9.91 5.81
N VAL A 369 -21.58 9.97 4.54
CA VAL A 369 -20.25 10.11 3.97
C VAL A 369 -19.97 11.59 3.82
N HIS A 370 -18.89 12.04 4.42
CA HIS A 370 -18.40 13.41 4.30
C HIS A 370 -17.20 13.45 3.38
N MET A 371 -17.11 14.51 2.59
CA MET A 371 -15.96 14.76 1.74
C MET A 371 -14.94 15.63 2.50
N HIS A 372 -13.73 15.11 2.66
CA HIS A 372 -12.65 15.90 3.24
C HIS A 372 -12.25 17.04 2.29
N GLU A 373 -11.82 18.18 2.82
CA GLU A 373 -11.44 19.35 2.01
C GLU A 373 -10.40 19.02 0.95
N SER A 374 -9.31 18.33 1.33
CA SER A 374 -8.28 17.95 0.38
C SER A 374 -8.78 16.99 -0.70
N ALA A 375 -9.76 16.15 -0.39
CA ALA A 375 -10.39 15.24 -1.35
C ALA A 375 -11.25 16.00 -2.36
N ALA A 376 -12.02 16.99 -1.89
CA ALA A 376 -12.81 17.86 -2.76
C ALA A 376 -11.91 18.67 -3.69
N THR A 377 -10.87 19.30 -3.13
CA THR A 377 -9.88 20.07 -3.89
C THR A 377 -9.20 19.22 -4.96
N ARG A 378 -8.79 18.01 -4.59
CA ARG A 378 -8.17 17.08 -5.52
C ARG A 378 -9.14 16.66 -6.63
N LEU A 379 -10.38 16.32 -6.30
CA LEU A 379 -11.42 15.92 -7.24
C LEU A 379 -11.68 17.02 -8.26
N VAL A 380 -11.78 18.29 -7.82
CA VAL A 380 -11.98 19.46 -8.69
C VAL A 380 -10.81 19.63 -9.65
N VAL A 381 -9.56 19.61 -9.17
CA VAL A 381 -8.39 19.76 -10.03
C VAL A 381 -8.31 18.65 -11.05
N GLU A 382 -8.50 17.40 -10.64
CA GLU A 382 -8.41 16.22 -11.51
C GLU A 382 -9.51 16.20 -12.59
N THR A 383 -10.73 16.58 -12.24
CA THR A 383 -11.85 16.62 -13.21
C THR A 383 -11.73 17.75 -14.21
N ILE A 384 -11.20 18.91 -13.78
CA ILE A 384 -10.92 20.03 -14.70
C ILE A 384 -9.70 19.72 -15.57
N ALA A 385 -8.61 19.20 -15.00
CA ALA A 385 -7.39 18.85 -15.75
C ALA A 385 -7.66 17.79 -16.80
N SER A 386 -8.46 16.77 -16.47
CA SER A 386 -8.84 15.71 -17.43
C SER A 386 -9.86 16.17 -18.49
N GLY A 387 -10.39 17.39 -18.36
CA GLY A 387 -11.40 17.93 -19.28
C GLY A 387 -12.80 17.33 -19.10
N LEU A 388 -13.04 16.66 -17.94
CA LEU A 388 -14.35 16.11 -17.58
C LEU A 388 -15.29 17.24 -17.08
N VAL A 389 -14.72 18.27 -16.44
CA VAL A 389 -15.40 19.51 -16.02
C VAL A 389 -14.81 20.65 -16.82
N LYS A 390 -15.66 21.35 -17.57
CA LYS A 390 -15.27 22.53 -18.38
C LYS A 390 -16.12 23.74 -18.10
N THR A 391 -17.40 23.57 -17.84
CA THR A 391 -18.38 24.64 -17.65
C THR A 391 -18.87 24.68 -16.20
N SER A 392 -19.61 25.72 -15.84
CA SER A 392 -20.27 25.79 -14.54
C SER A 392 -21.33 24.69 -14.38
N ASP A 393 -22.00 24.31 -15.46
CA ASP A 393 -22.96 23.19 -15.44
C ASP A 393 -22.27 21.86 -15.17
N ASP A 394 -21.06 21.65 -15.68
CA ASP A 394 -20.27 20.47 -15.35
C ASP A 394 -19.90 20.42 -13.87
N VAL A 395 -19.67 21.58 -13.22
CA VAL A 395 -19.46 21.63 -11.75
C VAL A 395 -20.69 21.17 -11.00
N HIS A 396 -21.90 21.59 -11.43
CA HIS A 396 -23.14 21.10 -10.84
C HIS A 396 -23.30 19.59 -11.04
N ARG A 397 -23.01 19.09 -12.24
CA ARG A 397 -22.99 17.66 -12.54
C ARG A 397 -21.99 16.88 -11.67
N LEU A 398 -20.80 17.47 -11.40
CA LEU A 398 -19.82 16.88 -10.48
C LEU A 398 -20.40 16.73 -9.07
N ILE A 399 -21.09 17.76 -8.57
CA ILE A 399 -21.76 17.73 -7.26
C ILE A 399 -22.81 16.63 -7.22
N ASP A 400 -23.66 16.50 -8.24
CA ASP A 400 -24.71 15.51 -8.31
C ASP A 400 -24.18 14.07 -8.46
N CYS A 401 -22.99 13.92 -9.04
CA CYS A 401 -22.30 12.64 -9.15
C CYS A 401 -21.49 12.27 -7.92
N ALA A 402 -21.22 13.18 -7.00
CA ALA A 402 -20.39 12.91 -5.83
C ALA A 402 -21.13 12.11 -4.74
N PHE A 403 -20.43 11.16 -4.14
CA PHE A 403 -20.95 10.35 -3.03
C PHE A 403 -20.58 10.98 -1.69
N ALA A 404 -21.15 12.13 -1.38
CA ALA A 404 -20.98 12.80 -0.08
C ALA A 404 -22.18 13.68 0.22
N SER A 405 -22.61 13.69 1.48
CA SER A 405 -23.78 14.48 1.92
C SER A 405 -23.53 15.99 1.89
N ASP A 406 -22.26 16.40 1.98
CA ASP A 406 -21.78 17.79 1.97
C ASP A 406 -21.09 18.16 0.66
N ALA A 407 -21.26 17.37 -0.41
CA ALA A 407 -20.58 17.56 -1.69
C ALA A 407 -20.76 18.97 -2.25
N ARG A 408 -21.98 19.54 -2.15
CA ARG A 408 -22.28 20.89 -2.69
C ARG A 408 -21.40 21.97 -2.08
N SER A 409 -21.33 22.07 -0.75
CA SER A 409 -20.49 23.06 -0.09
C SER A 409 -19.01 22.79 -0.34
N ARG A 410 -18.58 21.53 -0.21
CA ARG A 410 -17.17 21.14 -0.37
C ARG A 410 -16.62 21.39 -1.76
N VAL A 411 -17.38 21.07 -2.80
CA VAL A 411 -16.96 21.31 -4.19
C VAL A 411 -16.90 22.82 -4.49
N HIS A 412 -17.87 23.62 -4.05
CA HIS A 412 -17.80 25.08 -4.24
C HIS A 412 -16.61 25.71 -3.53
N ASP A 413 -16.38 25.35 -2.26
CA ASP A 413 -15.22 25.81 -1.50
C ASP A 413 -13.91 25.39 -2.18
N ALA A 414 -13.86 24.16 -2.70
CA ALA A 414 -12.70 23.63 -3.41
C ALA A 414 -12.44 24.37 -4.74
N VAL A 415 -13.46 24.70 -5.54
CA VAL A 415 -13.31 25.49 -6.78
C VAL A 415 -12.70 26.84 -6.45
N LYS A 416 -13.26 27.55 -5.46
CA LYS A 416 -12.75 28.84 -5.01
C LYS A 416 -11.29 28.74 -4.55
N TRP A 417 -10.99 27.79 -3.68
CA TRP A 417 -9.64 27.57 -3.16
C TRP A 417 -8.64 27.22 -4.28
N CYS A 418 -9.02 26.38 -5.24
CA CYS A 418 -8.17 26.02 -6.39
C CYS A 418 -7.87 27.23 -7.27
N GLN A 419 -8.84 28.10 -7.48
CA GLN A 419 -8.65 29.33 -8.25
C GLN A 419 -7.72 30.30 -7.51
N GLU A 420 -7.95 30.55 -6.23
CA GLU A 420 -7.11 31.42 -5.38
C GLU A 420 -5.66 30.95 -5.29
N ASN A 421 -5.43 29.61 -5.32
CA ASN A 421 -4.10 29.01 -5.27
C ASN A 421 -3.49 28.74 -6.67
N GLY A 422 -4.13 29.24 -7.74
CA GLY A 422 -3.59 29.14 -9.10
C GLY A 422 -3.50 27.72 -9.67
N LEU A 423 -4.36 26.81 -9.21
CA LEU A 423 -4.44 25.44 -9.73
C LEU A 423 -5.37 25.36 -10.95
N ILE A 424 -6.41 26.17 -10.96
CA ILE A 424 -7.38 26.28 -12.05
C ILE A 424 -7.58 27.76 -12.43
N ALA A 425 -8.00 27.98 -13.65
CA ALA A 425 -8.32 29.32 -14.17
C ALA A 425 -9.66 29.29 -14.90
N TRP A 426 -10.44 30.35 -14.71
CA TRP A 426 -11.65 30.61 -15.48
C TRP A 426 -11.33 31.50 -16.67
N ASN A 427 -11.79 31.12 -17.84
CA ASN A 427 -11.68 31.93 -19.06
C ASN A 427 -13.05 32.58 -19.30
N GLU A 428 -13.14 33.92 -19.15
CA GLU A 428 -14.38 34.67 -19.31
C GLU A 428 -14.90 34.67 -20.76
N THR A 429 -14.00 34.60 -21.75
CA THR A 429 -14.38 34.64 -23.16
C THR A 429 -15.02 33.35 -23.63
N SER A 430 -14.51 32.19 -23.17
CA SER A 430 -15.02 30.87 -23.55
C SER A 430 -15.97 30.30 -22.49
N GLU A 431 -16.14 30.95 -21.35
CA GLU A 431 -16.93 30.51 -20.20
C GLU A 431 -16.52 29.07 -19.75
N THR A 432 -15.20 28.84 -19.67
CA THR A 432 -14.67 27.52 -19.35
C THR A 432 -13.60 27.53 -18.29
N TRP A 433 -13.59 26.48 -17.46
CA TRP A 433 -12.52 26.14 -16.54
C TRP A 433 -11.39 25.42 -17.27
N SER A 434 -10.18 25.72 -16.88
CA SER A 434 -8.97 25.03 -17.34
C SER A 434 -7.99 24.83 -16.19
N ALA A 435 -7.24 23.75 -16.20
CA ALA A 435 -6.15 23.56 -15.25
C ALA A 435 -4.92 24.39 -15.69
N THR A 436 -4.27 25.02 -14.73
CA THR A 436 -2.97 25.65 -14.95
C THR A 436 -1.88 24.58 -15.10
N LYS A 437 -0.65 24.97 -15.45
CA LYS A 437 0.49 24.03 -15.44
C LYS A 437 0.68 23.39 -14.06
N LEU A 438 0.48 24.15 -12.99
CA LEU A 438 0.56 23.65 -11.62
C LEU A 438 -0.58 22.65 -11.32
N GLY A 439 -1.81 22.99 -11.70
CA GLY A 439 -2.95 22.07 -11.55
C GLY A 439 -2.81 20.80 -12.33
N SER A 440 -2.29 20.86 -13.57
CA SER A 440 -2.01 19.67 -14.38
C SER A 440 -0.92 18.78 -13.76
N GLY A 441 0.14 19.36 -13.22
CA GLY A 441 1.17 18.63 -12.48
C GLY A 441 0.62 17.95 -11.23
N LEU A 442 -0.24 18.66 -10.47
CA LEU A 442 -0.90 18.11 -9.30
C LEU A 442 -1.84 16.95 -9.68
N SER A 443 -2.64 17.11 -10.73
CA SER A 443 -3.54 16.05 -11.23
C SER A 443 -2.77 14.77 -11.61
N SER A 444 -1.58 14.91 -12.17
CA SER A 444 -0.70 13.81 -12.57
C SER A 444 0.10 13.19 -11.40
N SER A 445 0.05 13.78 -10.21
CA SER A 445 0.73 13.32 -8.99
C SER A 445 -0.25 12.72 -7.99
N THR A 446 0.25 12.10 -6.92
CA THR A 446 -0.58 11.68 -5.76
C THR A 446 -0.49 12.67 -4.58
N MET A 447 0.21 13.78 -4.75
CA MET A 447 0.47 14.78 -3.72
C MET A 447 -0.82 15.47 -3.25
N SER A 448 -0.97 15.68 -1.95
CA SER A 448 -2.08 16.48 -1.41
C SER A 448 -1.98 17.92 -1.89
N PRO A 449 -3.08 18.52 -2.34
CA PRO A 449 -3.11 19.92 -2.83
C PRO A 449 -2.53 20.94 -1.84
N GLU A 450 -2.77 20.74 -0.56
CA GLU A 450 -2.32 21.61 0.53
C GLU A 450 -0.79 21.64 0.68
N LEU A 451 -0.10 20.56 0.28
CA LEU A 451 1.36 20.45 0.36
C LEU A 451 2.08 21.13 -0.82
N VAL A 452 1.38 21.35 -1.93
CA VAL A 452 1.99 21.87 -3.16
C VAL A 452 2.54 23.27 -2.97
N SER A 453 1.75 24.19 -2.46
CA SER A 453 2.14 25.58 -2.27
C SER A 453 3.32 25.76 -1.28
N PRO A 454 3.31 25.17 -0.08
CA PRO A 454 4.46 25.23 0.83
C PRO A 454 5.75 24.64 0.23
N LEU A 455 5.65 23.52 -0.48
CA LEU A 455 6.82 22.89 -1.11
C LEU A 455 7.38 23.74 -2.25
N LEU A 456 6.52 24.32 -3.09
CA LEU A 456 6.97 25.20 -4.16
C LEU A 456 7.62 26.48 -3.62
N HIS A 457 7.10 27.07 -2.57
CA HIS A 457 7.75 28.20 -1.90
C HIS A 457 9.15 27.86 -1.38
N ARG A 458 9.29 26.65 -0.79
CA ARG A 458 10.62 26.17 -0.35
C ARG A 458 11.57 26.00 -1.54
N ILE A 459 11.11 25.41 -2.65
CA ILE A 459 11.91 25.23 -3.87
C ILE A 459 12.30 26.59 -4.48
N GLN A 460 11.37 27.53 -4.58
CA GLN A 460 11.64 28.89 -5.10
C GLN A 460 12.66 29.64 -4.25
N ARG A 461 12.59 29.51 -2.93
CA ARG A 461 13.62 30.08 -2.02
C ARG A 461 15.01 29.43 -2.26
N LEU A 462 15.04 28.12 -2.48
CA LEU A 462 16.29 27.41 -2.81
C LEU A 462 16.86 27.86 -4.16
N GLN A 463 16.03 28.18 -5.16
CA GLN A 463 16.49 28.68 -6.45
C GLN A 463 17.06 30.10 -6.37
N ARG A 464 16.55 30.96 -5.46
CA ARG A 464 16.94 32.38 -5.37
C ARG A 464 18.22 32.63 -4.59
N GLY A 465 18.75 31.69 -3.83
CA GLY A 465 19.90 31.98 -2.98
C GLY A 465 20.60 30.81 -2.31
N ALA A 466 20.16 29.57 -2.52
CA ALA A 466 20.84 28.43 -1.94
C ALA A 466 21.26 27.46 -3.04
N VAL A 467 22.53 27.19 -3.13
CA VAL A 467 23.07 26.04 -3.85
C VAL A 467 22.51 24.80 -3.13
N LEU A 468 21.80 23.92 -3.84
CA LEU A 468 21.48 22.56 -3.36
C LEU A 468 22.82 21.81 -3.22
N SER A 469 23.50 22.03 -2.10
CA SER A 469 24.90 21.61 -1.92
C SER A 469 25.02 20.17 -1.43
N SER A 470 23.95 19.56 -0.94
CA SER A 470 24.01 18.20 -0.41
C SER A 470 22.72 17.41 -0.59
N ALA A 471 22.85 16.08 -0.67
CA ALA A 471 21.73 15.15 -0.69
C ALA A 471 20.82 15.34 0.55
N LEU A 472 21.41 15.60 1.71
CA LEU A 472 20.72 15.83 2.97
C LEU A 472 19.70 16.99 2.90
N GLN A 473 20.01 18.08 2.19
CA GLN A 473 19.06 19.19 2.01
C GLN A 473 17.84 18.78 1.20
N VAL A 474 18.05 18.01 0.14
CA VAL A 474 16.93 17.50 -0.68
C VAL A 474 16.10 16.52 0.12
N ILE A 475 16.72 15.61 0.86
CA ILE A 475 16.01 14.65 1.71
C ILE A 475 15.17 15.39 2.76
N TYR A 476 15.75 16.39 3.44
CA TYR A 476 15.03 17.20 4.43
C TYR A 476 13.80 17.91 3.82
N LEU A 477 13.92 18.36 2.57
CA LEU A 477 12.78 18.93 1.83
C LEU A 477 11.65 17.89 1.64
N LEU A 478 12.02 16.64 1.35
CA LEU A 478 11.09 15.55 1.05
C LEU A 478 10.47 14.90 2.29
N VAL A 479 11.10 14.99 3.47
CA VAL A 479 10.55 14.44 4.72
C VAL A 479 9.23 15.16 5.07
N PRO A 480 8.10 14.46 5.18
CA PRO A 480 6.83 15.05 5.60
C PRO A 480 6.88 15.68 7.00
N GLU A 481 5.97 16.59 7.31
CA GLU A 481 5.89 17.24 8.62
C GLU A 481 5.51 16.28 9.75
N ARG A 482 4.79 15.21 9.42
CA ARG A 482 4.42 14.15 10.35
C ARG A 482 4.91 12.82 9.80
N VAL A 483 5.98 12.32 10.36
CA VAL A 483 6.59 11.03 9.99
C VAL A 483 6.82 10.24 11.27
N GLY A 484 6.37 8.99 11.28
CA GLY A 484 6.68 8.02 12.32
C GLY A 484 6.09 8.33 13.71
N GLY A 485 6.53 7.54 14.68
CA GLY A 485 6.24 7.78 16.09
C GLY A 485 7.03 8.95 16.66
N ASP A 486 6.71 9.33 17.88
CA ASP A 486 7.48 10.35 18.60
C ASP A 486 8.95 9.90 18.73
N VAL A 487 9.88 10.81 18.43
CA VAL A 487 11.29 10.58 18.68
C VAL A 487 11.50 10.60 20.19
N CYS A 488 11.62 9.42 20.78
CA CYS A 488 11.70 9.23 22.24
C CYS A 488 13.12 9.47 22.82
N VAL A 489 13.95 10.30 22.19
CA VAL A 489 15.33 10.57 22.62
C VAL A 489 15.48 12.02 23.02
N THR A 490 16.29 12.29 24.05
CA THR A 490 16.51 13.66 24.47
C THR A 490 17.30 14.44 23.42
N PRO A 491 17.08 15.78 23.29
CA PRO A 491 17.82 16.59 22.33
C PRO A 491 19.35 16.49 22.46
N ARG A 492 19.87 16.21 23.66
CA ARG A 492 21.31 16.03 23.91
C ARG A 492 21.84 14.71 23.33
N GLU A 493 21.12 13.61 23.53
CA GLU A 493 21.47 12.30 22.99
C GLU A 493 21.43 12.32 21.46
N LEU A 494 20.40 12.96 20.86
CA LEU A 494 20.31 13.14 19.42
C LEU A 494 21.51 13.86 18.81
N VAL A 495 21.97 14.94 19.44
CA VAL A 495 23.13 15.72 18.94
C VAL A 495 24.42 14.96 19.15
N SER A 496 24.57 14.14 20.21
CA SER A 496 25.77 13.32 20.42
C SER A 496 25.95 12.22 19.38
N ASP A 497 24.86 11.75 18.80
CA ASP A 497 24.86 10.70 17.77
C ASP A 497 25.07 11.24 16.35
N MET A 498 24.99 12.57 16.17
CA MET A 498 25.25 13.24 14.88
C MET A 498 26.75 13.53 14.71
N CYS A 499 27.23 13.38 13.48
CA CYS A 499 28.59 13.86 13.17
C CYS A 499 28.62 15.39 13.05
N GLU A 500 29.81 15.99 13.16
CA GLU A 500 29.98 17.46 13.04
C GLU A 500 29.44 18.00 11.70
N GLU A 501 29.58 17.23 10.62
CA GLU A 501 29.05 17.56 9.29
C GLU A 501 27.56 17.69 9.28
N ASP A 502 26.81 16.81 10.00
CA ASP A 502 25.34 16.83 10.07
C ASP A 502 24.86 18.03 10.91
N VAL A 503 25.56 18.36 12.01
CA VAL A 503 25.28 19.54 12.82
C VAL A 503 25.51 20.84 12.02
N GLU A 504 26.58 20.89 11.27
CA GLU A 504 26.89 22.04 10.40
C GLU A 504 25.88 22.14 9.24
N ALA A 505 25.45 21.02 8.69
CA ALA A 505 24.40 20.98 7.68
C ALA A 505 23.05 21.51 8.24
N ALA A 506 22.70 21.15 9.49
CA ALA A 506 21.52 21.72 10.15
C ALA A 506 21.57 23.24 10.24
N ARG A 507 22.74 23.80 10.63
CA ARG A 507 22.96 25.25 10.69
C ARG A 507 22.80 25.91 9.32
N ARG A 508 23.37 25.33 8.27
CA ARG A 508 23.26 25.84 6.89
C ARG A 508 21.81 25.84 6.37
N ILE A 509 21.04 24.83 6.74
CA ILE A 509 19.60 24.72 6.38
C ILE A 509 18.78 25.66 7.25
N GLY A 510 19.29 26.14 8.38
CA GLY A 510 18.56 26.97 9.34
C GLY A 510 17.60 26.17 10.22
N VAL A 511 17.92 24.92 10.51
CA VAL A 511 17.09 23.97 11.27
C VAL A 511 17.78 23.62 12.58
N ARG A 512 17.00 23.32 13.60
CA ARG A 512 17.54 22.80 14.86
C ARG A 512 17.92 21.33 14.67
N PRO A 513 19.14 20.90 15.11
CA PRO A 513 19.56 19.50 14.94
C PRO A 513 18.63 18.46 15.55
N PHE A 514 17.87 18.82 16.58
CA PHE A 514 16.87 17.95 17.23
C PHE A 514 15.45 18.06 16.64
N ASP A 515 15.28 18.73 15.50
CA ASP A 515 14.02 18.68 14.75
C ASP A 515 13.80 17.24 14.25
N ALA A 516 12.63 16.65 14.56
CA ALA A 516 12.33 15.27 14.20
C ALA A 516 12.49 15.01 12.69
N ARG A 517 12.08 15.95 11.83
CA ARG A 517 12.28 15.83 10.38
C ARG A 517 13.73 15.80 9.99
N PHE A 518 14.57 16.57 10.67
CA PHE A 518 16.01 16.60 10.39
C PHE A 518 16.67 15.28 10.82
N VAL A 519 16.27 14.71 11.96
CA VAL A 519 16.73 13.39 12.43
C VAL A 519 16.42 12.31 11.39
N TYR A 520 15.17 12.27 10.88
CA TYR A 520 14.83 11.33 9.81
C TYR A 520 15.60 11.61 8.51
N ALA A 521 15.84 12.89 8.18
CA ALA A 521 16.62 13.22 7.00
C ALA A 521 18.08 12.75 7.11
N VAL A 522 18.71 12.87 8.28
CA VAL A 522 20.05 12.35 8.55
C VAL A 522 20.07 10.83 8.46
N ALA A 523 19.13 10.14 9.10
CA ALA A 523 19.02 8.69 9.04
C ALA A 523 18.86 8.18 7.59
N LEU A 524 18.03 8.84 6.79
CA LEU A 524 17.87 8.52 5.38
C LEU A 524 19.09 8.84 4.53
N ASN A 525 19.80 9.93 4.84
CA ASN A 525 21.07 10.27 4.20
C ASN A 525 22.15 9.23 4.51
N ASP A 526 22.20 8.73 5.75
CA ASP A 526 23.13 7.65 6.12
C ASP A 526 22.84 6.37 5.32
N ILE A 527 21.58 6.03 5.07
CA ILE A 527 21.22 4.88 4.22
C ILE A 527 21.80 5.05 2.81
N ILE A 528 21.59 6.20 2.17
CA ILE A 528 22.07 6.42 0.79
C ILE A 528 23.59 6.65 0.70
N GLU A 529 24.23 7.05 1.80
CA GLU A 529 25.69 7.13 1.92
C GLU A 529 26.31 5.83 2.44
N GLU A 530 25.48 4.79 2.66
CA GLU A 530 25.89 3.46 3.14
C GLU A 530 26.64 3.52 4.48
N ARG A 531 26.25 4.45 5.35
CA ARG A 531 26.70 4.52 6.74
C ARG A 531 25.83 3.59 7.60
N SER A 532 26.36 3.13 8.74
CA SER A 532 25.55 2.32 9.67
C SER A 532 24.46 3.17 10.30
N THR A 533 23.22 2.69 10.22
CA THR A 533 22.04 3.30 10.86
C THR A 533 21.59 2.55 12.10
N GLU A 534 22.27 1.42 12.43
CA GLU A 534 21.89 0.59 13.56
C GLU A 534 22.00 1.39 14.87
N HIS A 535 20.87 1.50 15.56
CA HIS A 535 20.71 2.12 16.90
C HIS A 535 21.01 3.63 17.02
N LYS A 536 21.11 4.36 15.92
CA LYS A 536 21.25 5.82 15.95
C LYS A 536 19.88 6.48 16.19
N PHE A 537 19.87 7.57 16.93
CA PHE A 537 18.74 8.50 17.12
C PHE A 537 17.52 7.93 17.85
N GLY A 538 17.56 6.71 18.42
CA GLY A 538 16.42 6.09 19.10
C GLY A 538 15.17 5.88 18.21
N VAL A 539 15.35 5.88 16.89
CA VAL A 539 14.28 5.69 15.89
C VAL A 539 14.25 4.23 15.47
N SER A 540 13.06 3.63 15.38
CA SER A 540 12.93 2.24 14.95
C SER A 540 13.24 2.08 13.44
N VAL A 541 13.71 0.89 13.06
CA VAL A 541 13.95 0.56 11.65
C VAL A 541 12.66 0.71 10.83
N GLY A 542 11.52 0.30 11.38
CA GLY A 542 10.21 0.44 10.73
C GLY A 542 9.80 1.89 10.50
N ASP A 543 10.09 2.79 11.46
CA ASP A 543 9.81 4.21 11.30
C ASP A 543 10.72 4.86 10.23
N ILE A 544 11.98 4.44 10.16
CA ILE A 544 12.91 4.88 9.09
C ILE A 544 12.43 4.38 7.72
N GLU A 545 11.96 3.14 7.60
CA GLU A 545 11.39 2.61 6.36
C GLU A 545 10.12 3.39 5.94
N GLN A 546 9.23 3.68 6.89
CA GLN A 546 8.04 4.50 6.63
C GLN A 546 8.41 5.92 6.16
N ALA A 547 9.41 6.53 6.79
CA ALA A 547 9.95 7.83 6.39
C ALA A 547 10.52 7.78 4.98
N ARG A 548 11.31 6.74 4.66
CA ARG A 548 11.86 6.51 3.32
C ARG A 548 10.76 6.41 2.28
N ASP A 549 9.76 5.58 2.51
CA ASP A 549 8.65 5.38 1.58
C ASP A 549 7.84 6.66 1.39
N ALA A 550 7.66 7.45 2.43
CA ALA A 550 7.01 8.75 2.34
C ALA A 550 7.85 9.75 1.53
N CYS A 551 9.17 9.82 1.76
CA CYS A 551 10.09 10.66 0.98
C CYS A 551 10.13 10.26 -0.50
N VAL A 552 10.13 8.96 -0.79
CA VAL A 552 10.09 8.44 -2.16
C VAL A 552 8.81 8.88 -2.87
N ARG A 553 7.66 8.72 -2.23
CA ARG A 553 6.37 9.19 -2.80
C ARG A 553 6.38 10.69 -3.05
N THR A 554 6.75 11.48 -2.04
CA THR A 554 6.82 12.94 -2.16
C THR A 554 7.80 13.36 -3.25
N GLY A 555 8.95 12.70 -3.35
CA GLY A 555 9.96 12.98 -4.36
C GLY A 555 9.47 12.68 -5.79
N MET A 556 8.83 11.54 -6.00
CA MET A 556 8.23 11.19 -7.30
C MET A 556 7.16 12.20 -7.71
N ASP A 557 6.23 12.52 -6.80
CA ASP A 557 5.15 13.47 -7.05
C ASP A 557 5.69 14.87 -7.34
N LEU A 558 6.69 15.31 -6.57
CA LEU A 558 7.30 16.62 -6.74
C LEU A 558 8.08 16.75 -8.05
N CYS A 559 8.69 15.67 -8.54
CA CYS A 559 9.29 15.65 -9.88
C CYS A 559 8.25 15.95 -10.95
N VAL A 560 7.10 15.27 -10.92
CA VAL A 560 6.00 15.49 -11.88
C VAL A 560 5.50 16.93 -11.85
N VAL A 561 5.31 17.48 -10.65
CA VAL A 561 4.87 18.87 -10.48
C VAL A 561 5.93 19.86 -11.00
N CYS A 562 7.21 19.66 -10.63
CA CYS A 562 8.31 20.53 -11.09
C CYS A 562 8.49 20.49 -12.61
N GLU A 563 8.39 19.33 -13.24
CA GLU A 563 8.43 19.19 -14.69
C GLU A 563 7.29 19.96 -15.37
N SER A 564 6.08 19.83 -14.84
CA SER A 564 4.89 20.49 -15.36
C SER A 564 4.99 22.03 -15.37
N ILE A 565 5.61 22.60 -14.32
CA ILE A 565 5.80 24.06 -14.21
C ILE A 565 7.10 24.58 -14.86
N GLY A 566 7.90 23.68 -15.48
CA GLY A 566 9.12 24.02 -16.19
C GLY A 566 10.40 24.02 -15.33
N TYR A 567 10.36 23.45 -14.13
CA TYR A 567 11.52 23.33 -13.23
C TYR A 567 12.29 22.00 -13.42
N GLY A 568 12.58 21.65 -14.68
CA GLY A 568 13.18 20.37 -15.05
C GLY A 568 14.52 20.06 -14.38
N THR A 569 15.37 21.09 -14.15
CA THR A 569 16.65 20.90 -13.43
C THR A 569 16.41 20.48 -11.97
N VAL A 570 15.45 21.10 -11.29
CA VAL A 570 15.08 20.74 -9.90
C VAL A 570 14.49 19.35 -9.85
N ALA A 571 13.60 19.03 -10.80
CA ALA A 571 13.02 17.70 -10.94
C ALA A 571 14.11 16.63 -11.11
N SER A 572 15.11 16.87 -11.94
CA SER A 572 16.24 15.96 -12.14
C SER A 572 17.03 15.70 -10.85
N VAL A 573 17.34 16.75 -10.07
CA VAL A 573 18.04 16.62 -8.79
C VAL A 573 17.21 15.82 -7.78
N ILE A 574 15.92 16.16 -7.64
CA ILE A 574 15.00 15.44 -6.75
C ILE A 574 14.89 13.97 -7.17
N GLY A 575 14.72 13.71 -8.48
CA GLY A 575 14.60 12.37 -9.03
C GLY A 575 15.84 11.50 -8.77
N ARG A 576 17.04 12.06 -8.88
CA ARG A 576 18.29 11.35 -8.55
C ARG A 576 18.32 10.93 -7.08
N ILE A 577 18.00 11.83 -6.16
CA ILE A 577 17.97 11.51 -4.72
C ILE A 577 16.86 10.51 -4.40
N THR A 578 15.69 10.68 -4.99
CA THR A 578 14.57 9.74 -4.84
C THR A 578 14.95 8.31 -5.29
N ASN A 579 15.64 8.19 -6.43
CA ASN A 579 16.13 6.89 -6.92
C ASN A 579 17.18 6.28 -5.97
N ARG A 580 18.05 7.10 -5.34
CA ARG A 580 18.98 6.64 -4.33
C ARG A 580 18.26 6.15 -3.06
N LEU A 581 17.18 6.82 -2.64
CA LEU A 581 16.35 6.37 -1.52
C LEU A 581 15.64 5.03 -1.82
N ILE A 582 15.16 4.84 -3.06
CA ILE A 582 14.55 3.57 -3.49
C ILE A 582 15.57 2.43 -3.41
N SER A 583 16.75 2.65 -3.95
CA SER A 583 17.81 1.64 -4.02
C SER A 583 18.58 1.43 -2.71
N GLY A 584 18.53 2.39 -1.78
CA GLY A 584 19.34 2.39 -0.56
C GLY A 584 20.85 2.35 -0.86
N SER A 585 21.30 3.05 -1.91
CA SER A 585 22.68 2.93 -2.41
C SER A 585 23.28 4.26 -2.85
N LYS A 586 24.62 4.29 -2.91
CA LYS A 586 25.38 5.41 -3.46
C LYS A 586 25.12 5.57 -4.96
N GLU A 587 25.35 6.77 -5.45
CA GLU A 587 25.21 7.08 -6.87
C GLU A 587 26.05 6.19 -7.77
N SER A 588 27.25 5.82 -7.31
CA SER A 588 28.17 4.95 -8.05
C SER A 588 27.67 3.52 -8.28
N THR A 589 26.66 3.08 -7.54
CA THR A 589 26.08 1.73 -7.66
C THR A 589 24.61 1.76 -8.13
N LEU A 590 24.07 2.96 -8.40
CA LEU A 590 22.67 3.15 -8.74
C LEU A 590 22.26 2.45 -10.03
N GLU A 591 23.11 2.44 -11.06
CA GLU A 591 22.83 1.77 -12.33
C GLU A 591 22.66 0.26 -12.17
N LEU A 592 23.49 -0.35 -11.33
CA LEU A 592 23.38 -1.79 -11.04
C LEU A 592 22.11 -2.14 -10.28
N THR A 593 21.65 -1.29 -9.36
CA THR A 593 20.43 -1.54 -8.59
C THR A 593 19.13 -1.44 -9.39
N ARG A 594 19.19 -0.85 -10.58
CA ARG A 594 18.08 -0.86 -11.55
C ARG A 594 17.86 -2.21 -12.25
N ILE A 595 18.87 -3.08 -12.18
CA ILE A 595 18.80 -4.41 -12.79
C ILE A 595 18.00 -5.33 -11.86
N PRO A 596 16.91 -5.98 -12.32
CA PRO A 596 16.18 -6.96 -11.54
C PRO A 596 17.11 -8.01 -10.92
N HIS A 597 16.86 -8.36 -9.68
CA HIS A 597 17.64 -9.29 -8.88
C HIS A 597 19.00 -8.78 -8.37
N ILE A 598 19.36 -7.51 -8.60
CA ILE A 598 20.52 -6.86 -8.01
C ILE A 598 20.06 -5.84 -6.97
N GLY A 599 20.03 -6.24 -5.69
CA GLY A 599 19.85 -5.31 -4.57
C GLY A 599 21.17 -4.59 -4.18
N ALA A 600 21.09 -3.62 -3.28
CA ALA A 600 22.23 -2.79 -2.85
C ALA A 600 23.48 -3.58 -2.44
N LEU A 601 23.32 -4.69 -1.71
CA LEU A 601 24.44 -5.57 -1.30
C LEU A 601 25.18 -6.17 -2.50
N ARG A 602 24.42 -6.69 -3.47
CA ARG A 602 25.00 -7.27 -4.70
C ARG A 602 25.65 -6.19 -5.56
N ALA A 603 25.00 -5.04 -5.70
CA ALA A 603 25.53 -3.91 -6.45
C ALA A 603 26.89 -3.43 -5.87
N ARG A 604 26.99 -3.29 -4.55
CA ARG A 604 28.24 -2.96 -3.84
C ARG A 604 29.35 -3.99 -4.09
N TYR A 605 28.97 -5.28 -3.99
CA TYR A 605 29.91 -6.35 -4.20
C TYR A 605 30.44 -6.37 -5.64
N LEU A 606 29.57 -6.23 -6.62
CA LEU A 606 29.92 -6.13 -8.04
C LEU A 606 30.79 -4.91 -8.33
N ALA A 607 30.44 -3.74 -7.77
CA ALA A 607 31.21 -2.51 -7.93
C ALA A 607 32.66 -2.63 -7.39
N ARG A 608 32.86 -3.35 -6.25
CA ARG A 608 34.17 -3.68 -5.72
C ARG A 608 35.01 -4.57 -6.65
N HIS A 609 34.35 -5.31 -7.54
CA HIS A 609 34.99 -6.15 -8.55
C HIS A 609 35.07 -5.46 -9.93
N GLY A 610 34.90 -4.13 -9.96
CA GLY A 610 35.02 -3.34 -11.18
C GLY A 610 33.79 -3.33 -12.09
N ILE A 611 32.70 -3.99 -11.68
CA ILE A 611 31.45 -4.07 -12.45
C ILE A 611 30.53 -2.96 -11.91
N ARG A 612 30.30 -1.90 -12.68
CA ARG A 612 29.55 -0.71 -12.26
C ARG A 612 28.32 -0.42 -13.13
N THR A 613 28.29 -0.95 -14.33
CA THR A 613 27.23 -0.72 -15.31
C THR A 613 26.59 -2.03 -15.77
N PRO A 614 25.37 -1.99 -16.36
CA PRO A 614 24.78 -3.16 -17.02
C PRO A 614 25.66 -3.73 -18.12
N GLU A 615 26.34 -2.87 -18.86
CA GLU A 615 27.27 -3.23 -19.93
C GLU A 615 28.45 -4.04 -19.39
N ASP A 616 29.00 -3.70 -18.22
CA ASP A 616 30.08 -4.45 -17.57
C ASP A 616 29.66 -5.89 -17.26
N ILE A 617 28.39 -6.12 -16.90
CA ILE A 617 27.86 -7.48 -16.67
C ILE A 617 27.87 -8.30 -17.97
N LEU A 618 27.49 -7.70 -19.10
CA LEU A 618 27.55 -8.39 -20.39
C LEU A 618 28.99 -8.66 -20.84
N ASN A 619 29.90 -7.74 -20.53
CA ASN A 619 31.32 -7.87 -20.85
C ASN A 619 32.02 -9.02 -20.11
N LEU A 620 31.37 -9.59 -19.05
CA LEU A 620 31.82 -10.84 -18.44
C LEU A 620 31.72 -12.05 -19.40
N GLY A 621 30.96 -11.91 -20.49
CA GLY A 621 30.83 -12.89 -21.56
C GLY A 621 29.95 -14.10 -21.25
N SER A 622 29.80 -14.52 -20.00
CA SER A 622 29.01 -15.70 -19.64
C SER A 622 28.30 -15.59 -18.29
N VAL A 623 27.23 -16.38 -18.14
CA VAL A 623 26.52 -16.55 -16.87
C VAL A 623 27.43 -17.17 -15.80
N ASP A 624 28.34 -18.07 -16.22
CA ASP A 624 29.27 -18.76 -15.31
C ASP A 624 30.31 -17.79 -14.68
N ALA A 625 30.75 -16.78 -15.43
CA ALA A 625 31.63 -15.75 -14.92
C ALA A 625 30.93 -14.90 -13.83
N LEU A 626 29.68 -14.52 -14.07
CA LEU A 626 28.87 -13.81 -13.07
C LEU A 626 28.58 -14.71 -11.85
N PHE A 627 28.25 -15.98 -12.06
CA PHE A 627 28.05 -16.96 -10.99
C PHE A 627 29.30 -17.10 -10.12
N ALA A 628 30.49 -17.20 -10.70
CA ALA A 628 31.74 -17.31 -9.96
C ALA A 628 31.99 -16.11 -9.02
N ILE A 629 31.57 -14.92 -9.45
CA ILE A 629 31.65 -13.70 -8.63
C ILE A 629 30.61 -13.77 -7.50
N LEU A 630 29.35 -14.07 -7.81
CA LEU A 630 28.28 -14.14 -6.81
C LEU A 630 28.51 -15.26 -5.77
N LYS A 631 29.15 -16.36 -6.16
CA LYS A 631 29.50 -17.46 -5.26
C LYS A 631 30.48 -17.05 -4.17
N LYS A 632 31.44 -16.18 -4.50
CA LYS A 632 32.40 -15.64 -3.51
C LYS A 632 31.70 -14.72 -2.48
N MET A 633 30.57 -14.10 -2.84
CA MET A 633 29.80 -13.25 -1.95
C MET A 633 28.95 -14.06 -0.95
N SER A 634 28.38 -15.17 -1.40
CA SER A 634 27.33 -15.89 -0.66
C SER A 634 27.81 -17.26 -0.18
N ARG A 635 28.27 -17.33 1.09
CA ARG A 635 28.81 -18.58 1.68
C ARG A 635 27.73 -19.61 2.04
N ASN A 636 26.47 -19.19 2.19
CA ASN A 636 25.38 -20.03 2.71
C ASN A 636 24.23 -20.32 1.71
N VAL A 637 24.43 -20.01 0.42
CA VAL A 637 23.42 -20.21 -0.63
C VAL A 637 23.84 -21.35 -1.54
N THR A 638 22.94 -22.26 -1.88
CA THR A 638 23.23 -23.39 -2.76
C THR A 638 23.57 -22.94 -4.18
N ASP A 639 24.52 -23.64 -4.81
CA ASP A 639 25.00 -23.33 -6.17
C ASP A 639 23.86 -23.22 -7.20
N GLY A 640 22.85 -24.09 -7.10
CA GLY A 640 21.69 -24.06 -8.00
C GLY A 640 20.86 -22.74 -7.94
N ILE A 641 20.72 -22.17 -6.74
CA ILE A 641 20.02 -20.87 -6.56
C ILE A 641 20.87 -19.74 -7.13
N LEU A 642 22.19 -19.77 -6.92
CA LEU A 642 23.11 -18.75 -7.42
C LEU A 642 23.22 -18.77 -8.95
N ILE A 643 23.28 -19.94 -9.57
CA ILE A 643 23.29 -20.09 -11.04
C ILE A 643 22.00 -19.54 -11.64
N LYS A 644 20.85 -19.89 -11.06
CA LYS A 644 19.54 -19.35 -11.48
C LYS A 644 19.49 -17.85 -11.34
N SER A 645 20.02 -17.31 -10.25
CA SER A 645 20.09 -15.87 -10.02
C SER A 645 21.00 -15.17 -11.04
N ALA A 646 22.20 -15.72 -11.33
CA ALA A 646 23.10 -15.19 -12.33
C ALA A 646 22.46 -15.19 -13.74
N SER A 647 21.77 -16.29 -14.12
CA SER A 647 21.03 -16.39 -15.37
C SER A 647 19.92 -15.34 -15.49
N ASN A 648 19.15 -15.14 -14.42
CA ASN A 648 18.09 -14.14 -14.39
C ASN A 648 18.65 -12.72 -14.54
N ILE A 649 19.73 -12.38 -13.84
CA ILE A 649 20.43 -11.10 -13.95
C ILE A 649 20.90 -10.88 -15.40
N PHE A 650 21.58 -11.87 -15.97
CA PHE A 650 22.11 -11.76 -17.34
C PHE A 650 21.00 -11.56 -18.38
N THR A 651 19.87 -12.25 -18.21
CA THR A 651 18.69 -12.10 -19.06
C THR A 651 18.04 -10.72 -18.89
N ALA A 652 17.93 -10.24 -17.66
CA ALA A 652 17.38 -8.93 -17.37
C ALA A 652 18.23 -7.81 -17.96
N VAL A 653 19.56 -7.90 -17.88
CA VAL A 653 20.48 -6.93 -18.48
C VAL A 653 20.35 -6.91 -20.00
N LYS A 654 20.32 -8.07 -20.67
CA LYS A 654 20.11 -8.15 -22.12
C LYS A 654 18.81 -7.46 -22.53
N LYS A 655 17.71 -7.75 -21.83
CA LYS A 655 16.41 -7.16 -22.11
C LYS A 655 16.44 -5.63 -21.93
N MET A 656 17.03 -5.15 -20.85
CA MET A 656 17.11 -3.72 -20.51
C MET A 656 17.93 -2.93 -21.55
N LEU A 657 19.02 -3.51 -22.03
CA LEU A 657 19.85 -2.85 -23.06
C LEU A 657 19.21 -2.88 -24.44
N VAL A 658 18.47 -3.93 -24.79
CA VAL A 658 17.67 -3.96 -26.04
C VAL A 658 16.56 -2.92 -26.00
N GLU A 659 15.83 -2.81 -24.88
CA GLU A 659 14.79 -1.78 -24.69
C GLU A 659 15.38 -0.37 -24.80
N LYS A 660 16.52 -0.11 -24.14
CA LYS A 660 17.25 1.17 -24.23
C LYS A 660 17.70 1.52 -25.65
N ALA A 661 18.16 0.51 -26.40
CA ALA A 661 18.56 0.69 -27.80
C ALA A 661 17.34 0.98 -28.69
N GLN A 662 16.21 0.36 -28.42
CA GLN A 662 14.95 0.56 -29.15
C GLN A 662 14.38 1.96 -28.89
N ASP A 663 14.39 2.42 -27.64
CA ASP A 663 13.96 3.78 -27.27
C ASP A 663 14.83 4.85 -27.96
N ILE A 664 16.14 4.64 -28.06
CA ILE A 664 17.06 5.54 -28.77
C ILE A 664 16.76 5.54 -30.28
N SER A 665 16.51 4.38 -30.86
CA SER A 665 16.14 4.26 -32.27
C SER A 665 14.84 4.98 -32.58
N ASP A 666 13.83 4.84 -31.73
CA ASP A 666 12.53 5.51 -31.86
C ASP A 666 12.64 7.03 -31.73
N LEU A 667 13.50 7.51 -30.81
CA LEU A 667 13.82 8.94 -30.67
C LEU A 667 14.49 9.52 -31.90
N ILE A 668 15.39 8.78 -32.56
CA ILE A 668 16.07 9.19 -33.79
C ILE A 668 15.06 9.26 -34.94
N VAL A 669 14.15 8.30 -35.07
CA VAL A 669 13.11 8.26 -36.09
C VAL A 669 12.11 9.42 -35.94
N VAL A 670 11.77 9.80 -34.71
CA VAL A 670 10.88 10.95 -34.42
C VAL A 670 11.61 12.28 -34.68
N GLY A 671 12.90 12.36 -34.33
CA GLY A 671 13.72 13.57 -34.58
C GLY A 671 13.93 13.89 -36.08
N GLY A 672 13.93 12.86 -36.93
CA GLY A 672 14.09 13.03 -38.40
C GLY A 672 12.86 13.60 -39.13
N LYS A 673 11.71 13.76 -38.47
CA LYS A 673 10.49 14.29 -39.11
C LYS A 673 10.13 15.74 -38.73
N ARG A 674 10.93 16.44 -37.95
CA ARG A 674 10.73 17.89 -37.73
C ARG A 674 11.37 18.69 -38.86
N LYS A 675 10.58 18.97 -39.91
CA LYS A 675 10.88 20.07 -40.84
C LYS A 675 10.77 21.37 -40.00
N TYR A 676 11.87 22.12 -39.94
CA TYR A 676 11.86 23.50 -39.47
C TYR A 676 11.00 24.32 -40.43
N PRO A 677 10.10 25.19 -39.97
CA PRO A 677 9.48 26.16 -40.85
C PRO A 677 10.57 27.12 -41.34
N GLU A 678 10.68 27.27 -42.65
CA GLU A 678 11.50 28.28 -43.27
C GLU A 678 11.04 29.65 -42.79
N ILE A 679 11.98 30.40 -42.21
CA ILE A 679 11.79 31.81 -41.83
C ILE A 679 11.96 32.59 -43.15
N THR A 680 10.86 33.09 -43.70
CA THR A 680 10.83 34.21 -44.66
C THR A 680 10.24 35.42 -43.93
#